data_610e4211808075ad500c37bf46294273
#
_entry.id   610e4211808075ad500c37bf46294273
#
_cell.length_a   1.000
_cell.length_b   1.000
_cell.length_c   1.000
_cell.angle_alpha   90.00
_cell.angle_beta   90.00
_cell.angle_gamma   90.00
#
_symmetry.space_group_name_H-M   'P 1'
#
loop_
_entity.id
_entity.type
_entity.pdbx_description
1 polymer ?
#
loop_
_entity_poly.entity_id
_entity_poly.type
_entity_poly.pdbx_seq_one_letter_code
_entity_poly.pdbx_strand_id
1 'polypeptide(L)'
;MRNLKHLPLSVRVPIEADNPSILRWEEECIRCGMCKEACTNLMGVHGTYTLEATGGKAICIYCGQCANVCPVDSITERDECPQVRQAVADPDKIVVVSTSPAVRVALGEEFGLEPGAFVEGKMVALLRALGADYVLDTNFAADLTIVEEASELIRRVTEKDRPLPQFTSCCPGWVRFAEIYAPELLPHLSTAKSPIGMQGPTVKTYFARQMGLDPKKIVHVALTPCTAKKFEIRREEMHAAADYHGVEGMRDTDQVITTRELARWAKAEGVDWNALEDSAYDSLMGQASGAGVIFGNTGGVMEAALRTAYEYLTGQSAPESLLQLKEVRGYEGVREAQVVLGELTVQVAVVYGTANARNFLARMKESGKQYHFVEVMACPGGCIGGGGQPKDLMKDKDETRKQRIAALYQRDGSMALRASHKNPEIQQLYETFYGQPLSEMAEKMLHTTYQDHSDMLHVKEEKPMKQWKCKVCGYIYEGESLPDDFTCPLCKQPASAFELVAEKPAAGGNKYAGTQTEKNLEAAFAGESQARNKYTYFSAVAQSEGYEQIAALFLQTAENEKAHAKLWFEELHGLGSTAENLLHAAEGENYEWTDMYDGFAKTAEEEGFPELAAKFRLVAAIEKRHEERYRALLRNVETAQVFAKSEVKVWECRNCGHIVVGTAAPEVCPTCLYSKSFFEIHTDNY
;
A
#
# COMPACT_ATOMS: atom_id res chain seq x y z
N MET A 1 25.15 -11.13 -4.00
CA MET A 1 24.25 -11.05 -2.84
C MET A 1 24.15 -12.42 -2.17
N ARG A 2 24.07 -12.48 -0.83
CA ARG A 2 23.86 -13.75 -0.13
C ARG A 2 22.46 -14.27 -0.41
N ASN A 3 22.33 -15.54 -0.78
CA ASN A 3 21.03 -16.18 -0.91
C ASN A 3 20.49 -16.49 0.50
N LEU A 4 19.38 -15.85 0.88
CA LEU A 4 18.77 -15.97 2.20
C LEU A 4 17.50 -16.83 2.17
N LYS A 5 17.39 -17.76 1.19
CA LYS A 5 16.22 -18.66 1.04
C LYS A 5 15.94 -19.55 2.26
N HIS A 6 16.88 -19.65 3.19
CA HIS A 6 16.67 -20.32 4.49
C HIS A 6 15.77 -19.52 5.44
N LEU A 7 15.60 -18.21 5.23
CA LEU A 7 14.71 -17.39 6.05
C LEU A 7 13.22 -17.71 5.73
N PRO A 8 12.33 -17.56 6.72
CA PRO A 8 10.91 -17.84 6.56
C PRO A 8 10.26 -16.88 5.55
N LEU A 9 9.12 -17.27 4.98
CA LEU A 9 8.37 -16.44 4.02
C LEU A 9 7.83 -15.16 4.67
N SER A 10 7.63 -15.15 5.99
CA SER A 10 7.16 -13.99 6.77
C SER A 10 8.11 -12.79 6.77
N VAL A 11 9.35 -12.93 6.30
CA VAL A 11 10.26 -11.79 6.07
C VAL A 11 9.86 -10.95 4.87
N ARG A 12 8.91 -11.40 4.04
CA ARG A 12 8.45 -10.75 2.81
C ARG A 12 7.10 -10.06 3.04
N VAL A 13 6.81 -9.01 2.27
CA VAL A 13 5.44 -8.50 2.19
C VAL A 13 4.57 -9.54 1.45
N PRO A 14 3.36 -9.85 1.90
CA PRO A 14 2.45 -10.69 1.12
C PRO A 14 1.95 -9.94 -0.12
N ILE A 15 1.76 -10.64 -1.23
CA ILE A 15 1.23 -10.10 -2.49
C ILE A 15 0.28 -11.15 -3.06
N GLU A 16 -0.97 -10.76 -3.29
CA GLU A 16 -1.97 -11.61 -3.90
C GLU A 16 -1.63 -11.91 -5.37
N ALA A 17 -1.97 -13.11 -5.84
CA ALA A 17 -1.70 -13.53 -7.21
C ALA A 17 -2.48 -12.70 -8.25
N ASP A 18 -3.65 -12.20 -7.88
CA ASP A 18 -4.52 -11.34 -8.70
C ASP A 18 -4.24 -9.84 -8.54
N ASN A 19 -3.20 -9.45 -7.79
CA ASN A 19 -2.84 -8.04 -7.61
C ASN A 19 -2.69 -7.35 -8.98
N PRO A 20 -3.46 -6.28 -9.27
CA PRO A 20 -3.50 -5.67 -10.61
C PRO A 20 -2.24 -4.89 -10.96
N SER A 21 -1.43 -4.53 -9.98
CA SER A 21 -0.34 -3.57 -10.15
C SER A 21 1.05 -4.19 -10.10
N ILE A 22 1.24 -5.20 -9.28
CA ILE A 22 2.54 -5.84 -9.03
C ILE A 22 2.43 -7.36 -9.04
N LEU A 23 3.55 -8.01 -9.34
CA LEU A 23 3.67 -9.47 -9.38
C LEU A 23 4.94 -9.89 -8.65
N ARG A 24 4.91 -11.07 -7.99
CA ARG A 24 6.11 -11.70 -7.44
C ARG A 24 6.48 -12.95 -8.21
N TRP A 25 7.75 -13.04 -8.59
CA TRP A 25 8.41 -14.23 -9.09
C TRP A 25 9.02 -14.99 -7.91
N GLU A 26 8.35 -16.04 -7.47
CA GLU A 26 8.68 -16.74 -6.24
C GLU A 26 10.08 -17.37 -6.28
N GLU A 27 10.49 -17.89 -7.43
CA GLU A 27 11.78 -18.55 -7.63
C GLU A 27 12.97 -17.57 -7.53
N GLU A 28 12.75 -16.32 -7.92
CA GLU A 28 13.78 -15.28 -7.90
C GLU A 28 13.99 -14.67 -6.49
N CYS A 29 13.04 -14.89 -5.58
CA CYS A 29 13.05 -14.25 -4.27
C CYS A 29 14.16 -14.81 -3.37
N ILE A 30 15.10 -13.93 -2.97
CA ILE A 30 16.19 -14.24 -2.04
C ILE A 30 15.84 -14.04 -0.57
N ARG A 31 14.60 -13.67 -0.24
CA ARG A 31 14.07 -13.44 1.12
C ARG A 31 14.85 -12.40 1.93
N CYS A 32 15.29 -11.31 1.31
CA CYS A 32 16.08 -10.26 1.97
C CYS A 32 15.28 -9.31 2.90
N GLY A 33 13.94 -9.34 2.87
CA GLY A 33 13.09 -8.53 3.75
C GLY A 33 12.86 -7.08 3.30
N MET A 34 13.62 -6.52 2.36
CA MET A 34 13.52 -5.11 1.95
C MET A 34 12.11 -4.68 1.52
N CYS A 35 11.36 -5.55 0.86
CA CYS A 35 9.99 -5.28 0.44
C CYS A 35 9.04 -5.11 1.64
N LYS A 36 9.23 -5.91 2.70
CA LYS A 36 8.46 -5.81 3.95
C LYS A 36 8.79 -4.50 4.66
N GLU A 37 10.07 -4.19 4.78
CA GLU A 37 10.54 -2.94 5.40
C GLU A 37 9.96 -1.71 4.70
N ALA A 38 10.03 -1.65 3.38
CA ALA A 38 9.45 -0.55 2.61
C ALA A 38 7.93 -0.43 2.82
N CYS A 39 7.20 -1.54 2.84
CA CYS A 39 5.76 -1.53 3.04
C CYS A 39 5.37 -1.17 4.48
N THR A 40 6.17 -1.55 5.48
CA THR A 40 5.93 -1.24 6.89
C THR A 40 6.31 0.19 7.23
N ASN A 41 7.55 0.58 6.94
CA ASN A 41 8.11 1.83 7.48
C ASN A 41 7.81 3.04 6.61
N LEU A 42 7.86 2.88 5.28
CA LEU A 42 7.62 3.99 4.36
C LEU A 42 6.14 4.16 4.05
N MET A 43 5.44 3.03 3.86
CA MET A 43 4.03 3.06 3.44
C MET A 43 3.06 2.91 4.60
N GLY A 44 3.47 2.39 5.77
CA GLY A 44 2.60 2.19 6.93
C GLY A 44 1.40 1.29 6.63
N VAL A 45 1.57 0.29 5.75
CA VAL A 45 0.51 -0.64 5.35
C VAL A 45 0.75 -2.01 5.98
N HIS A 46 1.88 -2.67 5.66
CA HIS A 46 2.19 -3.94 6.31
C HIS A 46 2.55 -3.71 7.79
N GLY A 47 2.03 -4.56 8.66
CA GLY A 47 2.16 -4.42 10.12
C GLY A 47 1.04 -3.62 10.80
N THR A 48 0.08 -3.10 10.03
CA THR A 48 -1.15 -2.48 10.56
C THR A 48 -2.36 -3.41 10.52
N TYR A 49 -2.18 -4.61 10.04
CA TYR A 49 -3.17 -5.68 9.98
C TYR A 49 -2.46 -7.03 10.14
N THR A 50 -3.19 -8.06 10.50
CA THR A 50 -2.74 -9.46 10.46
C THR A 50 -3.46 -10.19 9.33
N LEU A 51 -2.82 -11.19 8.73
CA LEU A 51 -3.49 -12.02 7.71
C LEU A 51 -4.70 -12.77 8.26
N GLU A 52 -4.69 -13.08 9.55
CA GLU A 52 -5.83 -13.68 10.24
C GLU A 52 -7.02 -12.71 10.26
N ALA A 53 -6.82 -11.45 10.71
CA ALA A 53 -7.86 -10.44 10.74
C ALA A 53 -8.46 -10.14 9.35
N THR A 54 -7.69 -10.35 8.29
CA THR A 54 -8.12 -10.10 6.90
C THR A 54 -8.57 -11.38 6.16
N GLY A 55 -8.76 -12.50 6.86
CA GLY A 55 -9.14 -13.77 6.24
C GLY A 55 -8.10 -14.33 5.26
N GLY A 56 -6.82 -14.14 5.55
CA GLY A 56 -5.70 -14.58 4.71
C GLY A 56 -5.36 -13.65 3.56
N LYS A 57 -6.08 -12.54 3.36
CA LYS A 57 -5.88 -11.60 2.25
C LYS A 57 -4.88 -10.51 2.60
N ALA A 58 -3.96 -10.24 1.70
CA ALA A 58 -3.00 -9.14 1.86
C ALA A 58 -3.65 -7.78 1.57
N ILE A 59 -3.51 -6.83 2.50
CA ILE A 59 -3.89 -5.44 2.25
C ILE A 59 -2.80 -4.76 1.43
N CYS A 60 -3.19 -4.16 0.31
CA CYS A 60 -2.27 -3.48 -0.60
C CYS A 60 -2.88 -2.17 -1.12
N ILE A 61 -2.07 -1.11 -1.17
CA ILE A 61 -2.43 0.18 -1.80
C ILE A 61 -1.82 0.32 -3.21
N TYR A 62 -1.28 -0.75 -3.74
CA TYR A 62 -0.79 -0.89 -5.12
C TYR A 62 0.37 0.04 -5.52
N CYS A 63 1.03 0.67 -4.56
CA CYS A 63 2.04 1.73 -4.77
C CYS A 63 3.35 1.28 -5.43
N GLY A 64 3.66 -0.03 -5.47
CA GLY A 64 4.87 -0.60 -6.09
C GLY A 64 6.20 -0.29 -5.38
N GLN A 65 6.20 0.32 -4.19
CA GLN A 65 7.47 0.62 -3.50
C GLN A 65 8.24 -0.65 -3.10
N CYS A 66 7.55 -1.77 -2.91
CA CYS A 66 8.18 -3.09 -2.72
C CYS A 66 8.97 -3.56 -3.96
N ALA A 67 8.51 -3.22 -5.18
CA ALA A 67 9.24 -3.47 -6.43
C ALA A 67 10.48 -2.56 -6.54
N ASN A 68 10.38 -1.29 -6.12
CA ASN A 68 11.49 -0.33 -6.16
C ASN A 68 12.67 -0.71 -5.25
N VAL A 69 12.46 -1.53 -4.24
CA VAL A 69 13.53 -1.96 -3.30
C VAL A 69 13.96 -3.41 -3.54
N CYS A 70 13.30 -4.15 -4.43
CA CYS A 70 13.67 -5.54 -4.69
C CYS A 70 15.00 -5.61 -5.46
N PRO A 71 16.07 -6.21 -4.87
CA PRO A 71 17.40 -6.19 -5.48
C PRO A 71 17.62 -7.23 -6.58
N VAL A 72 16.66 -8.13 -6.78
CA VAL A 72 16.75 -9.24 -7.74
C VAL A 72 15.51 -9.31 -8.65
N ASP A 73 14.74 -8.22 -8.72
CA ASP A 73 13.51 -8.13 -9.53
C ASP A 73 12.49 -9.27 -9.32
N SER A 74 12.55 -9.92 -8.13
CA SER A 74 11.50 -10.88 -7.75
C SER A 74 10.12 -10.23 -7.64
N ILE A 75 10.05 -8.92 -7.36
CA ILE A 75 8.82 -8.15 -7.42
C ILE A 75 8.97 -7.13 -8.55
N THR A 76 8.06 -7.21 -9.50
CA THR A 76 7.96 -6.31 -10.66
C THR A 76 6.55 -5.71 -10.74
N GLU A 77 6.38 -4.69 -11.55
CA GLU A 77 5.07 -4.28 -12.03
C GLU A 77 4.46 -5.40 -12.90
N ARG A 78 3.12 -5.53 -12.85
CA ARG A 78 2.40 -6.43 -13.76
C ARG A 78 2.48 -5.85 -15.17
N ASP A 79 3.14 -6.56 -16.07
CA ASP A 79 3.45 -6.07 -17.42
C ASP A 79 2.19 -5.99 -18.30
N GLU A 80 1.90 -4.80 -18.81
CA GLU A 80 0.80 -4.55 -19.75
C GLU A 80 1.30 -4.21 -21.18
N CYS A 81 2.61 -4.22 -21.43
CA CYS A 81 3.16 -4.04 -22.79
C CYS A 81 2.67 -5.08 -23.79
N PRO A 82 2.43 -6.37 -23.45
CA PRO A 82 1.91 -7.32 -24.43
C PRO A 82 0.56 -6.90 -25.04
N GLN A 83 -0.34 -6.33 -24.24
CA GLN A 83 -1.65 -5.84 -24.69
C GLN A 83 -1.49 -4.61 -25.59
N VAL A 84 -0.57 -3.69 -25.24
CA VAL A 84 -0.27 -2.51 -26.06
C VAL A 84 0.35 -2.93 -27.39
N ARG A 85 1.30 -3.88 -27.39
CA ARG A 85 1.88 -4.44 -28.63
C ARG A 85 0.83 -5.08 -29.54
N GLN A 86 -0.12 -5.79 -28.95
CA GLN A 86 -1.23 -6.37 -29.71
C GLN A 86 -2.10 -5.28 -30.35
N ALA A 87 -2.39 -4.19 -29.63
CA ALA A 87 -3.15 -3.08 -30.15
C ALA A 87 -2.40 -2.35 -31.29
N VAL A 88 -1.08 -2.13 -31.14
CA VAL A 88 -0.23 -1.55 -32.20
C VAL A 88 -0.19 -2.42 -33.47
N ALA A 89 -0.22 -3.74 -33.32
CA ALA A 89 -0.20 -4.67 -34.44
C ALA A 89 -1.56 -4.83 -35.13
N ASP A 90 -2.64 -4.36 -34.52
CA ASP A 90 -4.00 -4.44 -35.07
C ASP A 90 -4.35 -3.21 -35.91
N PRO A 91 -4.47 -3.32 -37.26
CA PRO A 91 -4.75 -2.18 -38.13
C PRO A 91 -6.13 -1.55 -37.91
N ASP A 92 -7.03 -2.21 -37.21
CA ASP A 92 -8.33 -1.68 -36.84
C ASP A 92 -8.32 -0.86 -35.54
N LYS A 93 -7.20 -0.79 -34.83
CA LYS A 93 -7.04 -0.02 -33.61
C LYS A 93 -6.27 1.28 -33.87
N ILE A 94 -6.52 2.24 -33.01
CA ILE A 94 -5.85 3.55 -32.98
C ILE A 94 -5.21 3.67 -31.59
N VAL A 95 -3.90 3.60 -31.52
CA VAL A 95 -3.18 3.64 -30.25
C VAL A 95 -2.82 5.07 -29.89
N VAL A 96 -3.44 5.59 -28.83
CA VAL A 96 -3.21 6.92 -28.29
C VAL A 96 -2.47 6.79 -26.96
N VAL A 97 -1.23 7.30 -26.90
CA VAL A 97 -0.42 7.24 -25.66
C VAL A 97 -0.35 8.61 -25.02
N SER A 98 -0.70 8.71 -23.75
CA SER A 98 -0.56 9.93 -22.94
C SER A 98 0.55 9.78 -21.90
N THR A 99 1.43 10.78 -21.76
CA THR A 99 2.66 10.68 -20.95
C THR A 99 2.64 11.57 -19.72
N SER A 100 2.88 10.99 -18.56
CA SER A 100 2.92 11.71 -17.27
C SER A 100 4.21 12.53 -17.07
N PRO A 101 4.17 13.64 -16.29
CA PRO A 101 5.30 14.57 -16.15
C PRO A 101 6.59 13.92 -15.63
N ALA A 102 6.48 13.03 -14.67
CA ALA A 102 7.66 12.44 -14.04
C ALA A 102 8.40 11.40 -14.90
N VAL A 103 7.80 10.91 -15.98
CA VAL A 103 8.46 9.97 -16.91
C VAL A 103 9.61 10.65 -17.65
N ARG A 104 9.41 11.91 -18.09
CA ARG A 104 10.38 12.66 -18.90
C ARG A 104 11.68 13.06 -18.20
N VAL A 105 11.71 12.95 -16.86
CA VAL A 105 12.91 13.24 -16.04
C VAL A 105 13.55 11.97 -15.46
N ALA A 106 13.04 10.79 -15.81
CA ALA A 106 13.54 9.53 -15.29
C ALA A 106 13.84 8.50 -16.41
N LEU A 107 13.11 8.50 -17.52
CA LEU A 107 13.28 7.52 -18.60
C LEU A 107 14.71 7.44 -19.12
N GLY A 108 15.42 8.58 -19.18
CA GLY A 108 16.81 8.64 -19.63
C GLY A 108 17.76 7.77 -18.81
N GLU A 109 17.48 7.53 -17.55
CA GLU A 109 18.29 6.68 -16.66
C GLU A 109 18.38 5.23 -17.18
N GLU A 110 17.32 4.72 -17.80
CA GLU A 110 17.27 3.39 -18.42
C GLU A 110 18.17 3.29 -19.69
N PHE A 111 18.59 4.43 -20.21
CA PHE A 111 19.47 4.56 -21.37
C PHE A 111 20.83 5.20 -21.03
N GLY A 112 21.20 5.21 -19.74
CA GLY A 112 22.52 5.62 -19.26
C GLY A 112 22.69 7.12 -19.01
N LEU A 113 21.61 7.91 -19.01
CA LEU A 113 21.66 9.32 -18.65
C LEU A 113 21.60 9.51 -17.14
N GLU A 114 22.04 10.68 -16.66
CA GLU A 114 21.95 11.02 -15.23
C GLU A 114 20.49 11.28 -14.80
N PRO A 115 20.16 11.02 -13.52
CA PRO A 115 18.85 11.33 -12.96
C PRO A 115 18.48 12.80 -13.17
N GLY A 116 17.22 13.04 -13.56
CA GLY A 116 16.75 14.39 -13.86
C GLY A 116 17.03 14.88 -15.29
N ALA A 117 17.71 14.09 -16.13
CA ALA A 117 17.84 14.41 -17.55
C ALA A 117 16.45 14.53 -18.21
N PHE A 118 16.15 15.70 -18.79
CA PHE A 118 14.85 15.98 -19.39
C PHE A 118 14.81 15.46 -20.85
N VAL A 119 14.06 14.37 -21.08
CA VAL A 119 14.07 13.63 -22.35
C VAL A 119 12.71 13.59 -23.04
N GLU A 120 11.91 14.65 -22.92
CA GLU A 120 10.55 14.75 -23.48
C GLU A 120 10.50 14.41 -24.98
N GLY A 121 11.31 15.08 -25.80
CA GLY A 121 11.31 14.87 -27.24
C GLY A 121 11.73 13.45 -27.65
N LYS A 122 12.76 12.91 -27.01
CA LYS A 122 13.20 11.52 -27.20
C LYS A 122 12.13 10.50 -26.76
N MET A 123 11.42 10.76 -25.67
CA MET A 123 10.32 9.92 -25.20
C MET A 123 9.18 9.88 -26.22
N VAL A 124 8.78 11.02 -26.78
CA VAL A 124 7.74 11.11 -27.82
C VAL A 124 8.20 10.36 -29.09
N ALA A 125 9.43 10.56 -29.51
CA ALA A 125 10.03 9.86 -30.68
C ALA A 125 10.04 8.33 -30.45
N LEU A 126 10.42 7.88 -29.25
CA LEU A 126 10.41 6.47 -28.88
C LEU A 126 9.00 5.85 -29.00
N LEU A 127 7.97 6.52 -28.47
CA LEU A 127 6.60 6.02 -28.55
C LEU A 127 6.11 5.90 -29.98
N ARG A 128 6.46 6.88 -30.87
CA ARG A 128 6.15 6.80 -32.30
C ARG A 128 6.91 5.65 -32.98
N ALA A 129 8.17 5.46 -32.63
CA ALA A 129 8.96 4.34 -33.18
C ALA A 129 8.40 2.98 -32.76
N LEU A 130 7.72 2.90 -31.60
CA LEU A 130 7.04 1.70 -31.09
C LEU A 130 5.61 1.55 -31.64
N GLY A 131 5.14 2.48 -32.51
CA GLY A 131 3.88 2.36 -33.23
C GLY A 131 2.69 3.08 -32.61
N ALA A 132 2.89 4.08 -31.74
CA ALA A 132 1.81 4.95 -31.30
C ALA A 132 1.30 5.83 -32.46
N ASP A 133 0.00 5.84 -32.72
CA ASP A 133 -0.62 6.71 -33.73
C ASP A 133 -0.65 8.16 -33.27
N TYR A 134 -0.94 8.39 -31.99
CA TYR A 134 -0.93 9.71 -31.36
C TYR A 134 -0.20 9.66 -30.02
N VAL A 135 0.57 10.71 -29.73
CA VAL A 135 1.26 10.90 -28.46
C VAL A 135 0.84 12.23 -27.83
N LEU A 136 0.13 12.18 -26.71
CA LEU A 136 -0.44 13.32 -26.02
C LEU A 136 0.25 13.58 -24.67
N ASP A 137 0.09 14.78 -24.15
CA ASP A 137 0.68 15.17 -22.86
C ASP A 137 -0.32 15.07 -21.71
N THR A 138 -0.09 14.22 -20.73
CA THR A 138 -0.91 14.17 -19.50
C THR A 138 -0.77 15.45 -18.66
N ASN A 139 0.25 16.31 -18.91
CA ASN A 139 0.31 17.63 -18.28
C ASN A 139 -0.86 18.53 -18.69
N PHE A 140 -1.41 18.35 -19.90
CA PHE A 140 -2.68 18.96 -20.30
C PHE A 140 -3.81 18.56 -19.33
N ALA A 141 -3.94 17.27 -19.04
CA ALA A 141 -4.95 16.79 -18.09
C ALA A 141 -4.62 17.16 -16.62
N ALA A 142 -3.35 17.38 -16.30
CA ALA A 142 -2.98 17.96 -15.01
C ALA A 142 -3.48 19.40 -14.90
N ASP A 143 -3.38 20.21 -15.97
CA ASP A 143 -3.99 21.53 -16.02
C ASP A 143 -5.53 21.45 -15.87
N LEU A 144 -6.17 20.48 -16.54
CA LEU A 144 -7.61 20.24 -16.41
C LEU A 144 -8.00 19.87 -14.97
N THR A 145 -7.24 18.97 -14.33
CA THR A 145 -7.46 18.58 -12.92
C THR A 145 -7.34 19.79 -11.99
N ILE A 146 -6.35 20.64 -12.19
CA ILE A 146 -6.17 21.86 -11.35
C ILE A 146 -7.33 22.82 -11.52
N VAL A 147 -7.86 22.98 -12.73
CA VAL A 147 -9.02 23.87 -12.95
C VAL A 147 -10.24 23.38 -12.18
N GLU A 148 -10.52 22.07 -12.20
CA GLU A 148 -11.62 21.49 -11.43
C GLU A 148 -11.34 21.51 -9.91
N GLU A 149 -10.17 21.08 -9.48
CA GLU A 149 -9.81 20.95 -8.07
C GLU A 149 -9.70 22.30 -7.35
N ALA A 150 -9.15 23.33 -8.01
CA ALA A 150 -9.10 24.67 -7.49
C ALA A 150 -10.50 25.32 -7.42
N SER A 151 -11.35 25.05 -8.42
CA SER A 151 -12.75 25.51 -8.41
C SER A 151 -13.55 24.85 -7.29
N GLU A 152 -13.35 23.54 -7.05
CA GLU A 152 -13.94 22.84 -5.93
C GLU A 152 -13.45 23.40 -4.58
N LEU A 153 -12.14 23.68 -4.42
CA LEU A 153 -11.60 24.29 -3.21
C LEU A 153 -12.23 25.64 -2.91
N ILE A 154 -12.35 26.51 -3.93
CA ILE A 154 -12.98 27.81 -3.77
C ILE A 154 -14.44 27.64 -3.31
N ARG A 155 -15.21 26.76 -3.94
CA ARG A 155 -16.59 26.47 -3.56
C ARG A 155 -16.71 25.98 -2.12
N ARG A 156 -15.84 25.06 -1.68
CA ARG A 156 -15.80 24.56 -0.29
C ARG A 156 -15.52 25.68 0.72
N VAL A 157 -14.63 26.60 0.38
CA VAL A 157 -14.26 27.71 1.27
C VAL A 157 -15.34 28.79 1.32
N THR A 158 -15.94 29.13 0.17
CA THR A 158 -16.90 30.25 0.06
C THR A 158 -18.33 29.82 0.36
N GLU A 159 -18.78 28.67 -0.19
CA GLU A 159 -20.16 28.19 -0.10
C GLU A 159 -20.35 27.17 1.03
N LYS A 160 -19.26 26.56 1.52
CA LYS A 160 -19.25 25.54 2.59
C LYS A 160 -20.13 24.32 2.26
N ASP A 161 -20.21 23.96 1.00
CA ASP A 161 -21.01 22.86 0.48
C ASP A 161 -20.44 21.47 0.88
N ARG A 162 -19.14 21.41 1.15
CA ARG A 162 -18.43 20.21 1.59
C ARG A 162 -17.43 20.53 2.71
N PRO A 163 -17.02 19.50 3.51
CA PRO A 163 -16.12 19.72 4.63
C PRO A 163 -14.70 20.12 4.19
N LEU A 164 -14.04 20.91 5.05
CA LEU A 164 -12.61 21.21 4.98
C LEU A 164 -11.85 20.39 6.03
N PRO A 165 -10.55 20.08 5.80
CA PRO A 165 -9.78 20.42 4.61
C PRO A 165 -10.22 19.62 3.39
N GLN A 166 -10.00 20.19 2.19
CA GLN A 166 -10.00 19.40 0.97
C GLN A 166 -8.66 18.67 0.88
N PHE A 167 -8.69 17.34 0.69
CA PHE A 167 -7.51 16.54 0.34
C PHE A 167 -7.45 16.33 -1.16
N THR A 168 -6.24 16.36 -1.73
CA THR A 168 -6.04 15.97 -3.13
C THR A 168 -6.39 14.49 -3.35
N SER A 169 -6.84 14.15 -4.55
CA SER A 169 -7.28 12.80 -4.94
C SER A 169 -6.54 12.21 -6.13
N CYS A 170 -5.60 12.94 -6.71
CA CYS A 170 -4.87 12.51 -7.90
C CYS A 170 -3.95 11.29 -7.70
N CYS A 171 -3.63 10.93 -6.43
CA CYS A 171 -2.77 9.80 -6.08
C CYS A 171 -3.60 8.56 -5.70
N PRO A 172 -3.72 7.52 -6.56
CA PRO A 172 -4.57 6.35 -6.28
C PRO A 172 -4.08 5.51 -5.11
N GLY A 173 -2.79 5.54 -4.78
CA GLY A 173 -2.26 4.87 -3.59
C GLY A 173 -2.71 5.57 -2.30
N TRP A 174 -2.83 6.89 -2.31
CA TRP A 174 -3.40 7.67 -1.20
C TRP A 174 -4.91 7.44 -1.10
N VAL A 175 -5.63 7.54 -2.21
CA VAL A 175 -7.09 7.29 -2.22
C VAL A 175 -7.39 5.91 -1.67
N ARG A 176 -6.68 4.88 -2.14
CA ARG A 176 -6.86 3.51 -1.62
C ARG A 176 -6.51 3.39 -0.14
N PHE A 177 -5.49 4.11 0.33
CA PHE A 177 -5.17 4.18 1.75
C PHE A 177 -6.30 4.83 2.56
N ALA A 178 -6.88 5.93 2.07
CA ALA A 178 -7.99 6.62 2.73
C ALA A 178 -9.24 5.72 2.80
N GLU A 179 -9.59 5.04 1.70
CA GLU A 179 -10.72 4.11 1.64
C GLU A 179 -10.61 2.96 2.66
N ILE A 180 -9.39 2.50 2.96
CA ILE A 180 -9.16 1.37 3.88
C ILE A 180 -8.94 1.83 5.31
N TYR A 181 -8.12 2.88 5.54
CA TYR A 181 -7.61 3.23 6.86
C TYR A 181 -8.19 4.50 7.48
N ALA A 182 -8.90 5.31 6.68
CA ALA A 182 -9.45 6.59 7.11
C ALA A 182 -10.75 6.93 6.33
N PRO A 183 -11.76 6.04 6.34
CA PRO A 183 -12.98 6.24 5.55
C PRO A 183 -13.76 7.49 5.97
N GLU A 184 -13.56 7.98 7.19
CA GLU A 184 -14.13 9.25 7.65
C GLU A 184 -13.64 10.47 6.84
N LEU A 185 -12.54 10.34 6.09
CA LEU A 185 -11.99 11.39 5.23
C LEU A 185 -12.56 11.37 3.81
N LEU A 186 -13.33 10.37 3.41
CA LEU A 186 -13.85 10.29 2.05
C LEU A 186 -14.67 11.52 1.61
N PRO A 187 -15.51 12.15 2.48
CA PRO A 187 -16.17 13.41 2.15
C PRO A 187 -15.19 14.60 1.98
N HIS A 188 -14.00 14.49 2.51
CA HIS A 188 -12.96 15.50 2.42
C HIS A 188 -12.09 15.38 1.16
N LEU A 189 -12.07 14.22 0.48
CA LEU A 189 -11.33 14.08 -0.76
C LEU A 189 -11.92 14.97 -1.85
N SER A 190 -11.06 15.55 -2.69
CA SER A 190 -11.52 16.18 -3.93
C SER A 190 -12.21 15.14 -4.80
N THR A 191 -13.32 15.50 -5.40
CA THR A 191 -14.02 14.61 -6.35
C THR A 191 -13.41 14.63 -7.74
N ALA A 192 -12.53 15.59 -8.03
CA ALA A 192 -11.81 15.65 -9.30
C ALA A 192 -11.01 14.35 -9.51
N LYS A 193 -11.18 13.72 -10.67
CA LYS A 193 -10.38 12.57 -11.09
C LYS A 193 -8.91 12.98 -11.20
N SER A 194 -8.03 12.02 -11.15
CA SER A 194 -6.61 12.25 -11.45
C SER A 194 -6.41 12.67 -12.92
N PRO A 195 -5.26 13.27 -13.28
CA PRO A 195 -4.98 13.63 -14.68
C PRO A 195 -5.20 12.46 -15.66
N ILE A 196 -4.81 11.24 -15.31
CA ILE A 196 -5.07 10.06 -16.17
C ILE A 196 -6.57 9.74 -16.22
N GLY A 197 -7.27 9.85 -15.09
CA GLY A 197 -8.71 9.65 -15.01
C GLY A 197 -9.53 10.70 -15.77
N MET A 198 -8.98 11.90 -15.99
CA MET A 198 -9.57 12.94 -16.85
C MET A 198 -9.15 12.81 -18.32
N GLN A 199 -7.91 12.41 -18.56
CA GLN A 199 -7.35 12.24 -19.90
C GLN A 199 -8.15 11.20 -20.72
N GLY A 200 -8.40 10.03 -20.11
CA GLY A 200 -9.05 8.92 -20.80
C GLY A 200 -10.41 9.27 -21.41
N PRO A 201 -11.39 9.72 -20.63
CA PRO A 201 -12.70 10.10 -21.16
C PRO A 201 -12.60 11.27 -22.14
N THR A 202 -11.69 12.25 -21.91
CA THR A 202 -11.49 13.38 -22.83
C THR A 202 -10.94 12.91 -24.18
N VAL A 203 -10.01 11.93 -24.20
CA VAL A 203 -9.49 11.32 -25.43
C VAL A 203 -10.61 10.61 -26.20
N LYS A 204 -11.40 9.78 -25.52
CA LYS A 204 -12.46 8.99 -26.20
C LYS A 204 -13.71 9.77 -26.54
N THR A 205 -13.82 11.03 -26.11
CA THR A 205 -14.96 11.91 -26.45
C THR A 205 -14.53 13.13 -27.24
N TYR A 206 -13.94 14.12 -26.60
CA TYR A 206 -13.56 15.39 -27.22
C TYR A 206 -12.52 15.20 -28.32
N PHE A 207 -11.38 14.55 -28.00
CA PHE A 207 -10.30 14.33 -28.99
C PHE A 207 -10.80 13.48 -30.16
N ALA A 208 -11.48 12.37 -29.89
CA ALA A 208 -12.04 11.50 -30.92
C ALA A 208 -12.97 12.28 -31.87
N ARG A 209 -13.84 13.13 -31.31
CA ARG A 209 -14.75 13.98 -32.11
C ARG A 209 -13.99 14.99 -32.97
N GLN A 210 -13.00 15.68 -32.40
CA GLN A 210 -12.25 16.73 -33.12
C GLN A 210 -11.38 16.14 -34.24
N MET A 211 -10.85 14.93 -34.03
CA MET A 211 -10.01 14.23 -35.00
C MET A 211 -10.82 13.36 -35.98
N GLY A 212 -12.12 13.25 -35.81
CA GLY A 212 -12.99 12.40 -36.64
C GLY A 212 -12.72 10.90 -36.47
N LEU A 213 -12.30 10.47 -35.28
CA LEU A 213 -11.97 9.08 -34.96
C LEU A 213 -13.16 8.34 -34.37
N ASP A 214 -13.24 7.03 -34.65
CA ASP A 214 -14.20 6.16 -33.97
C ASP A 214 -13.69 5.83 -32.54
N PRO A 215 -14.37 6.27 -31.48
CA PRO A 215 -13.94 6.02 -30.10
C PRO A 215 -13.83 4.53 -29.74
N LYS A 216 -14.57 3.64 -30.42
CA LYS A 216 -14.49 2.17 -30.22
C LYS A 216 -13.18 1.57 -30.74
N LYS A 217 -12.52 2.25 -31.65
CA LYS A 217 -11.21 1.82 -32.18
C LYS A 217 -10.03 2.35 -31.38
N ILE A 218 -10.25 3.38 -30.53
CA ILE A 218 -9.20 3.97 -29.71
C ILE A 218 -8.81 3.03 -28.59
N VAL A 219 -7.52 2.73 -28.49
CA VAL A 219 -6.87 2.12 -27.34
C VAL A 219 -6.03 3.20 -26.65
N HIS A 220 -6.54 3.74 -25.55
CA HIS A 220 -5.85 4.76 -24.77
C HIS A 220 -4.90 4.11 -23.78
N VAL A 221 -3.62 4.47 -23.88
CA VAL A 221 -2.53 3.97 -23.03
C VAL A 221 -1.96 5.10 -22.20
N ALA A 222 -1.92 4.95 -20.88
CA ALA A 222 -1.28 5.91 -20.00
C ALA A 222 0.14 5.47 -19.65
N LEU A 223 1.14 6.22 -20.09
CA LEU A 223 2.53 6.06 -19.68
C LEU A 223 2.78 6.86 -18.40
N THR A 224 3.08 6.16 -17.30
CA THR A 224 3.13 6.76 -15.97
C THR A 224 4.25 6.17 -15.10
N PRO A 225 4.77 6.90 -14.09
CA PRO A 225 5.69 6.34 -13.10
C PRO A 225 5.03 5.42 -12.07
N CYS A 226 3.70 5.25 -12.11
CA CYS A 226 2.88 4.79 -10.99
C CYS A 226 2.21 3.43 -11.27
N THR A 227 2.52 2.42 -10.45
CA THR A 227 1.88 1.10 -10.55
C THR A 227 0.42 1.11 -10.05
N ALA A 228 0.06 1.99 -9.11
CA ALA A 228 -1.31 2.08 -8.59
C ALA A 228 -2.31 2.60 -9.65
N LYS A 229 -1.84 3.25 -10.72
CA LYS A 229 -2.66 3.64 -11.87
C LYS A 229 -3.26 2.43 -12.61
N LYS A 230 -2.59 1.27 -12.58
CA LYS A 230 -3.14 0.02 -13.12
C LYS A 230 -4.39 -0.43 -12.37
N PHE A 231 -4.48 -0.16 -11.08
CA PHE A 231 -5.69 -0.37 -10.28
C PHE A 231 -6.74 0.72 -10.56
N GLU A 232 -6.33 2.00 -10.59
CA GLU A 232 -7.23 3.13 -10.76
C GLU A 232 -8.08 3.01 -12.03
N ILE A 233 -7.48 2.69 -13.19
CA ILE A 233 -8.21 2.56 -14.46
C ILE A 233 -9.21 1.39 -14.46
N ARG A 234 -9.13 0.48 -13.49
CA ARG A 234 -10.02 -0.69 -13.35
C ARG A 234 -11.14 -0.48 -12.34
N ARG A 235 -11.19 0.66 -11.67
CA ARG A 235 -12.30 1.01 -10.79
C ARG A 235 -13.60 1.03 -11.58
N GLU A 236 -14.69 0.66 -10.91
CA GLU A 236 -16.00 0.50 -11.59
C GLU A 236 -16.48 1.79 -12.24
N GLU A 237 -16.23 2.94 -11.59
CA GLU A 237 -16.64 4.27 -12.03
C GLU A 237 -15.78 4.87 -13.17
N MET A 238 -14.72 4.20 -13.62
CA MET A 238 -13.83 4.70 -14.68
C MET A 238 -14.32 4.29 -16.09
N HIS A 239 -15.55 4.72 -16.42
CA HIS A 239 -16.24 4.41 -17.68
C HIS A 239 -17.07 5.58 -18.23
N ALA A 240 -16.73 6.83 -17.90
CA ALA A 240 -17.49 8.02 -18.31
C ALA A 240 -17.66 8.15 -19.84
N ALA A 241 -16.65 7.72 -20.62
CA ALA A 241 -16.75 7.67 -22.08
C ALA A 241 -17.78 6.62 -22.56
N ALA A 242 -17.91 5.49 -21.85
CA ALA A 242 -18.93 4.49 -22.14
C ALA A 242 -20.35 5.07 -21.97
N ASP A 243 -20.58 5.76 -20.87
CA ASP A 243 -21.86 6.40 -20.58
C ASP A 243 -22.20 7.50 -21.60
N TYR A 244 -21.20 8.33 -21.96
CA TYR A 244 -21.35 9.38 -22.95
C TYR A 244 -21.76 8.83 -24.33
N HIS A 245 -21.17 7.72 -24.77
CA HIS A 245 -21.41 7.10 -26.07
C HIS A 245 -22.53 6.05 -26.06
N GLY A 246 -23.00 5.62 -24.89
CA GLY A 246 -23.91 4.46 -24.73
C GLY A 246 -23.27 3.15 -25.21
N VAL A 247 -21.98 2.94 -24.93
CA VAL A 247 -21.20 1.77 -25.37
C VAL A 247 -20.77 0.95 -24.17
N GLU A 248 -21.47 -0.13 -23.89
CA GLU A 248 -21.16 -1.03 -22.79
C GLU A 248 -19.75 -1.62 -22.91
N GLY A 249 -19.03 -1.69 -21.79
CA GLY A 249 -17.67 -2.28 -21.71
C GLY A 249 -16.53 -1.39 -22.17
N MET A 250 -16.81 -0.19 -22.71
CA MET A 250 -15.74 0.78 -23.03
C MET A 250 -15.13 1.30 -21.74
N ARG A 251 -13.79 1.26 -21.62
CA ARG A 251 -13.04 1.88 -20.53
C ARG A 251 -12.56 3.27 -20.92
N ASP A 252 -12.42 4.17 -19.98
CA ASP A 252 -11.84 5.50 -20.21
C ASP A 252 -10.37 5.38 -20.63
N THR A 253 -9.57 4.61 -19.89
CA THR A 253 -8.20 4.24 -20.21
C THR A 253 -8.10 2.72 -20.27
N ASP A 254 -7.48 2.18 -21.32
CA ASP A 254 -7.44 0.74 -21.57
C ASP A 254 -6.24 0.07 -20.91
N GLN A 255 -5.04 0.69 -20.97
CA GLN A 255 -3.81 0.13 -20.42
C GLN A 255 -2.97 1.20 -19.70
N VAL A 256 -2.19 0.75 -18.74
CA VAL A 256 -1.17 1.57 -18.06
C VAL A 256 0.18 0.88 -18.18
N ILE A 257 1.15 1.55 -18.81
CA ILE A 257 2.54 1.11 -18.81
C ILE A 257 3.41 2.05 -17.97
N THR A 258 4.41 1.50 -17.31
CA THR A 258 5.32 2.29 -16.48
C THR A 258 6.57 2.70 -17.25
N THR A 259 7.36 3.61 -16.66
CA THR A 259 8.65 4.03 -17.22
C THR A 259 9.57 2.83 -17.47
N ARG A 260 9.65 1.88 -16.52
CA ARG A 260 10.46 0.66 -16.68
C ARG A 260 9.91 -0.29 -17.75
N GLU A 261 8.58 -0.45 -17.83
CA GLU A 261 7.96 -1.27 -18.87
C GLU A 261 8.27 -0.73 -20.27
N LEU A 262 8.12 0.60 -20.47
CA LEU A 262 8.48 1.24 -21.73
C LEU A 262 9.94 0.99 -22.11
N ALA A 263 10.86 1.18 -21.17
CA ALA A 263 12.28 0.97 -21.42
C ALA A 263 12.60 -0.49 -21.77
N ARG A 264 11.99 -1.46 -21.07
CA ARG A 264 12.13 -2.89 -21.40
C ARG A 264 11.57 -3.20 -22.80
N TRP A 265 10.42 -2.64 -23.14
CA TRP A 265 9.81 -2.82 -24.45
C TRP A 265 10.73 -2.26 -25.56
N ALA A 266 11.20 -1.01 -25.41
CA ALA A 266 12.12 -0.39 -26.36
C ALA A 266 13.40 -1.22 -26.59
N LYS A 267 14.02 -1.71 -25.50
CA LYS A 267 15.21 -2.57 -25.56
C LYS A 267 14.92 -3.91 -26.24
N ALA A 268 13.75 -4.50 -26.02
CA ALA A 268 13.33 -5.77 -26.64
C ALA A 268 13.06 -5.63 -28.13
N GLU A 269 12.56 -4.48 -28.60
CA GLU A 269 12.39 -4.17 -30.04
C GLU A 269 13.69 -3.70 -30.71
N GLY A 270 14.79 -3.55 -29.94
CA GLY A 270 16.08 -3.11 -30.48
C GLY A 270 16.11 -1.65 -30.94
N VAL A 271 15.27 -0.79 -30.35
CA VAL A 271 15.25 0.64 -30.71
C VAL A 271 16.55 1.30 -30.25
N ASP A 272 17.28 1.90 -31.19
CA ASP A 272 18.48 2.68 -30.88
C ASP A 272 18.07 4.07 -30.33
N TRP A 273 18.10 4.19 -28.98
CA TRP A 273 17.81 5.43 -28.29
C TRP A 273 18.64 6.63 -28.78
N ASN A 274 19.92 6.41 -29.14
CA ASN A 274 20.81 7.48 -29.53
C ASN A 274 20.50 8.00 -30.93
N ALA A 275 19.98 7.14 -31.82
CA ALA A 275 19.59 7.50 -33.17
C ALA A 275 18.23 8.21 -33.26
N LEU A 276 17.42 8.19 -32.18
CA LEU A 276 16.14 8.91 -32.18
C LEU A 276 16.39 10.42 -32.28
N GLU A 277 15.66 11.11 -33.13
CA GLU A 277 15.54 12.56 -33.14
C GLU A 277 14.36 12.99 -32.25
N ASP A 278 14.45 14.18 -31.62
CA ASP A 278 13.37 14.69 -30.81
C ASP A 278 12.08 14.88 -31.61
N SER A 279 10.94 14.48 -31.06
CA SER A 279 9.62 14.67 -31.63
C SER A 279 8.74 15.47 -30.69
N ALA A 280 7.73 16.16 -31.24
CA ALA A 280 6.76 16.92 -30.47
C ALA A 280 5.49 16.09 -30.24
N TYR A 281 4.73 16.43 -29.19
CA TYR A 281 3.37 15.93 -28.99
C TYR A 281 2.47 16.30 -30.18
N ASP A 282 1.42 15.52 -30.37
CA ASP A 282 0.37 15.85 -31.33
C ASP A 282 -0.39 17.11 -30.87
N SER A 283 -0.82 17.90 -31.83
CA SER A 283 -1.67 19.05 -31.56
C SER A 283 -3.06 18.59 -31.10
N LEU A 284 -3.67 19.37 -30.23
CA LEU A 284 -4.82 19.05 -29.41
C LEU A 284 -4.47 18.09 -28.26
N MET A 285 -4.55 18.58 -27.03
CA MET A 285 -4.12 17.90 -25.79
C MET A 285 -2.61 17.62 -25.69
N GLY A 286 -1.81 18.40 -26.43
CA GLY A 286 -0.34 18.35 -26.39
C GLY A 286 0.30 19.57 -25.75
N GLN A 287 -0.45 20.64 -25.50
CA GLN A 287 0.05 21.84 -24.84
C GLN A 287 -0.28 21.84 -23.34
N ALA A 288 0.71 22.15 -22.52
CA ALA A 288 0.57 22.21 -21.07
C ALA A 288 1.23 23.45 -20.46
N SER A 289 0.83 23.80 -19.24
CA SER A 289 1.49 24.83 -18.45
C SER A 289 2.60 24.27 -17.55
N GLY A 290 3.43 25.18 -17.00
CA GLY A 290 4.40 24.80 -15.97
C GLY A 290 3.74 24.25 -14.72
N ALA A 291 2.51 24.67 -14.39
CA ALA A 291 1.73 24.07 -13.32
C ALA A 291 1.43 22.58 -13.55
N GLY A 292 1.09 22.20 -14.77
CA GLY A 292 0.94 20.79 -15.15
C GLY A 292 2.23 19.98 -15.03
N VAL A 293 3.36 20.58 -15.38
CA VAL A 293 4.69 19.96 -15.28
C VAL A 293 5.07 19.62 -13.85
N ILE A 294 4.89 20.55 -12.90
CA ILE A 294 5.27 20.33 -11.50
C ILE A 294 4.37 19.35 -10.75
N PHE A 295 3.27 18.93 -11.34
CA PHE A 295 2.34 17.93 -10.78
C PHE A 295 3.04 16.60 -10.41
N GLY A 296 4.18 16.31 -11.04
CA GLY A 296 5.01 15.15 -10.72
C GLY A 296 5.74 15.22 -9.38
N ASN A 297 5.87 16.42 -8.80
CA ASN A 297 6.59 16.67 -7.57
C ASN A 297 5.65 16.70 -6.35
N THR A 298 6.15 16.31 -5.18
CA THR A 298 5.48 16.60 -3.91
C THR A 298 5.45 18.12 -3.67
N GLY A 299 4.27 18.67 -3.41
CA GLY A 299 4.00 20.11 -3.32
C GLY A 299 3.62 20.75 -4.66
N GLY A 300 3.76 20.02 -5.77
CA GLY A 300 3.47 20.55 -7.10
C GLY A 300 1.98 20.74 -7.37
N VAL A 301 1.15 19.82 -6.90
CA VAL A 301 -0.32 19.95 -7.01
C VAL A 301 -0.81 21.12 -6.18
N MET A 302 -0.33 21.24 -4.94
CA MET A 302 -0.62 22.34 -4.03
C MET A 302 -0.29 23.69 -4.68
N GLU A 303 0.93 23.83 -5.17
CA GLU A 303 1.40 25.07 -5.80
C GLU A 303 0.58 25.42 -7.06
N ALA A 304 0.29 24.42 -7.92
CA ALA A 304 -0.51 24.59 -9.12
C ALA A 304 -1.95 25.05 -8.80
N ALA A 305 -2.59 24.43 -7.81
CA ALA A 305 -3.94 24.78 -7.39
C ALA A 305 -4.00 26.21 -6.79
N LEU A 306 -3.03 26.57 -5.96
CA LEU A 306 -2.98 27.91 -5.36
C LEU A 306 -2.72 29.02 -6.38
N ARG A 307 -1.93 28.77 -7.44
CA ARG A 307 -1.76 29.69 -8.56
C ARG A 307 -3.09 30.01 -9.26
N THR A 308 -3.89 28.99 -9.52
CA THR A 308 -5.20 29.10 -10.17
C THR A 308 -6.23 29.72 -9.22
N ALA A 309 -6.31 29.25 -7.97
CA ALA A 309 -7.24 29.78 -6.97
C ALA A 309 -7.01 31.28 -6.68
N TYR A 310 -5.75 31.72 -6.63
CA TYR A 310 -5.41 33.13 -6.44
C TYR A 310 -6.04 34.00 -7.54
N GLU A 311 -5.85 33.63 -8.81
CA GLU A 311 -6.37 34.43 -9.91
C GLU A 311 -7.91 34.41 -9.97
N TYR A 312 -8.53 33.25 -9.69
CA TYR A 312 -10.00 33.15 -9.63
C TYR A 312 -10.62 33.98 -8.52
N LEU A 313 -9.95 34.12 -7.37
CA LEU A 313 -10.43 34.91 -6.24
C LEU A 313 -10.15 36.42 -6.40
N THR A 314 -9.04 36.81 -7.04
CA THR A 314 -8.59 38.19 -7.07
C THR A 314 -8.74 38.86 -8.42
N GLY A 315 -8.89 38.09 -9.49
CA GLY A 315 -8.80 38.59 -10.87
C GLY A 315 -7.40 39.06 -11.29
N GLN A 316 -6.37 38.78 -10.47
CA GLN A 316 -4.99 39.19 -10.72
C GLN A 316 -4.10 37.97 -10.93
N SER A 317 -3.09 38.10 -11.79
CA SER A 317 -2.12 37.00 -12.00
C SER A 317 -1.37 36.68 -10.71
N ALA A 318 -1.10 35.37 -10.49
CA ALA A 318 -0.37 34.92 -9.33
C ALA A 318 0.99 35.59 -9.19
N PRO A 319 1.33 36.16 -8.00
CA PRO A 319 2.61 36.81 -7.76
C PRO A 319 3.75 35.81 -7.77
N GLU A 320 5.00 36.28 -7.95
CA GLU A 320 6.19 35.40 -8.01
C GLU A 320 6.34 34.52 -6.75
N SER A 321 5.89 34.99 -5.60
CA SER A 321 5.88 34.20 -4.36
C SER A 321 4.98 32.96 -4.42
N LEU A 322 3.91 33.00 -5.21
CA LEU A 322 3.05 31.82 -5.48
C LEU A 322 3.54 31.00 -6.67
N LEU A 323 4.25 31.61 -7.63
CA LEU A 323 4.90 30.90 -8.72
C LEU A 323 6.13 30.11 -8.27
N GLN A 324 6.67 30.42 -7.08
CA GLN A 324 7.78 29.71 -6.43
C GLN A 324 7.51 29.62 -4.92
N LEU A 325 6.46 28.85 -4.55
CA LEU A 325 6.03 28.72 -3.16
C LEU A 325 7.02 27.84 -2.36
N LYS A 326 8.07 28.47 -1.87
CA LYS A 326 9.21 27.80 -1.22
C LYS A 326 8.80 26.95 -0.01
N GLU A 327 7.78 27.37 0.71
CA GLU A 327 7.30 26.73 1.94
C GLU A 327 6.72 25.33 1.68
N VAL A 328 6.22 25.07 0.47
CA VAL A 328 5.69 23.75 0.09
C VAL A 328 6.64 22.95 -0.79
N ARG A 329 7.71 23.59 -1.31
CA ARG A 329 8.78 22.90 -2.03
C ARG A 329 9.75 22.25 -1.04
N GLY A 330 10.40 21.17 -1.44
CA GLY A 330 11.38 20.47 -0.60
C GLY A 330 11.19 18.96 -0.59
N TYR A 331 11.95 18.28 0.26
CA TYR A 331 11.97 16.82 0.37
C TYR A 331 11.70 16.32 1.80
N GLU A 332 11.11 17.17 2.66
CA GLU A 332 10.63 16.75 3.97
C GLU A 332 9.27 16.04 3.83
N GLY A 333 9.05 15.00 4.63
CA GLY A 333 7.85 14.16 4.56
C GLY A 333 6.53 14.91 4.85
N VAL A 334 6.58 15.96 5.65
CA VAL A 334 5.45 16.85 5.98
C VAL A 334 5.93 18.29 5.96
N ARG A 335 5.25 19.15 5.21
CA ARG A 335 5.50 20.61 5.16
C ARG A 335 4.17 21.33 5.31
N GLU A 336 4.19 22.43 6.00
CA GLU A 336 2.99 23.24 6.28
C GLU A 336 3.26 24.72 5.97
N ALA A 337 2.26 25.39 5.44
CA ALA A 337 2.36 26.81 5.12
C ALA A 337 1.03 27.52 5.37
N GLN A 338 1.15 28.83 5.59
CA GLN A 338 0.04 29.77 5.56
C GLN A 338 0.19 30.64 4.31
N VAL A 339 -0.83 30.66 3.47
CA VAL A 339 -0.80 31.33 2.17
C VAL A 339 -1.94 32.36 2.09
N VAL A 340 -1.64 33.54 1.57
CA VAL A 340 -2.61 34.63 1.41
C VAL A 340 -3.09 34.64 -0.06
N LEU A 341 -4.39 34.45 -0.26
CA LEU A 341 -5.07 34.51 -1.56
C LEU A 341 -6.05 35.69 -1.58
N GLY A 342 -5.54 36.90 -1.88
CA GLY A 342 -6.32 38.10 -1.79
C GLY A 342 -6.67 38.43 -0.33
N GLU A 343 -7.96 38.47 0.02
CA GLU A 343 -8.43 38.67 1.40
C GLU A 343 -8.50 37.36 2.22
N LEU A 344 -8.36 36.23 1.58
CA LEU A 344 -8.44 34.90 2.21
C LEU A 344 -7.05 34.44 2.63
N THR A 345 -6.92 33.98 3.88
CA THR A 345 -5.73 33.27 4.36
C THR A 345 -6.03 31.79 4.52
N VAL A 346 -5.30 30.95 3.79
CA VAL A 346 -5.47 29.50 3.81
C VAL A 346 -4.31 28.81 4.51
N GLN A 347 -4.63 27.86 5.38
CA GLN A 347 -3.66 26.97 6.00
C GLN A 347 -3.56 25.70 5.13
N VAL A 348 -2.35 25.37 4.68
CA VAL A 348 -2.12 24.24 3.78
C VAL A 348 -1.07 23.28 4.33
N ALA A 349 -1.12 22.03 3.87
CA ALA A 349 -0.10 21.03 4.19
C ALA A 349 0.21 20.15 2.96
N VAL A 350 1.47 19.74 2.86
CA VAL A 350 1.96 18.81 1.85
C VAL A 350 2.58 17.61 2.55
N VAL A 351 2.12 16.42 2.21
CA VAL A 351 2.53 15.15 2.84
C VAL A 351 2.91 14.15 1.77
N TYR A 352 4.05 13.48 1.93
CA TYR A 352 4.32 12.30 1.14
C TYR A 352 4.65 11.06 2.00
N GLY A 353 4.34 9.88 1.46
CA GLY A 353 4.41 8.61 2.19
C GLY A 353 3.18 8.39 3.06
N THR A 354 2.52 7.25 2.89
CA THR A 354 1.27 6.99 3.63
C THR A 354 1.49 6.75 5.13
N ALA A 355 2.71 6.36 5.55
CA ALA A 355 3.08 6.37 6.97
C ALA A 355 3.10 7.80 7.55
N ASN A 356 3.67 8.77 6.82
CA ASN A 356 3.62 10.17 7.21
C ASN A 356 2.19 10.71 7.20
N ALA A 357 1.37 10.31 6.22
CA ALA A 357 -0.04 10.69 6.16
C ALA A 357 -0.79 10.21 7.41
N ARG A 358 -0.61 8.96 7.83
CA ARG A 358 -1.19 8.43 9.08
C ARG A 358 -0.82 9.27 10.30
N ASN A 359 0.47 9.59 10.44
CA ASN A 359 0.97 10.39 11.56
C ASN A 359 0.46 11.85 11.50
N PHE A 360 0.37 12.42 10.30
CA PHE A 360 -0.18 13.76 10.09
C PHE A 360 -1.66 13.82 10.50
N LEU A 361 -2.47 12.84 10.08
CA LEU A 361 -3.88 12.76 10.41
C LEU A 361 -4.12 12.62 11.92
N ALA A 362 -3.31 11.80 12.61
CA ALA A 362 -3.37 11.67 14.06
C ALA A 362 -3.10 13.01 14.74
N ARG A 363 -2.01 13.71 14.38
CA ARG A 363 -1.66 15.03 14.90
C ARG A 363 -2.72 16.10 14.59
N MET A 364 -3.32 16.05 13.41
CA MET A 364 -4.40 16.97 13.02
C MET A 364 -5.61 16.80 13.97
N LYS A 365 -6.00 15.56 14.27
CA LYS A 365 -7.08 15.25 15.24
C LYS A 365 -6.74 15.75 16.65
N GLU A 366 -5.52 15.47 17.13
CA GLU A 366 -5.08 15.85 18.49
C GLU A 366 -4.94 17.36 18.68
N SER A 367 -4.36 18.06 17.71
CA SER A 367 -4.10 19.50 17.81
C SER A 367 -5.32 20.37 17.54
N GLY A 368 -6.35 19.86 16.89
CA GLY A 368 -7.50 20.64 16.42
C GLY A 368 -7.15 21.71 15.37
N LYS A 369 -5.92 21.69 14.83
CA LYS A 369 -5.47 22.64 13.80
C LYS A 369 -6.30 22.51 12.54
N GLN A 370 -6.86 23.60 12.06
CA GLN A 370 -7.70 23.62 10.87
C GLN A 370 -6.85 23.86 9.63
N TYR A 371 -7.05 23.03 8.62
CA TYR A 371 -6.45 23.20 7.29
C TYR A 371 -7.57 23.45 6.26
N HIS A 372 -7.21 24.09 5.16
CA HIS A 372 -8.11 24.34 4.03
C HIS A 372 -7.83 23.37 2.88
N PHE A 373 -6.53 23.12 2.60
CA PHE A 373 -6.13 22.24 1.52
C PHE A 373 -4.91 21.40 1.93
N VAL A 374 -4.94 20.11 1.66
CA VAL A 374 -3.89 19.16 2.01
C VAL A 374 -3.55 18.29 0.81
N GLU A 375 -2.31 18.42 0.32
CA GLU A 375 -1.79 17.50 -0.69
C GLU A 375 -1.23 16.23 -0.04
N VAL A 376 -1.64 15.06 -0.52
CA VAL A 376 -1.06 13.78 -0.08
C VAL A 376 -0.61 12.95 -1.29
N MET A 377 0.68 12.60 -1.30
CA MET A 377 1.28 11.68 -2.27
C MET A 377 1.76 10.40 -1.58
N ALA A 378 1.38 9.23 -2.07
CA ALA A 378 1.82 7.96 -1.46
C ALA A 378 3.33 7.72 -1.60
N CYS A 379 3.95 8.17 -2.69
CA CYS A 379 5.35 7.89 -2.97
C CYS A 379 6.29 8.99 -2.43
N PRO A 380 7.53 8.64 -2.00
CA PRO A 380 8.53 9.63 -1.58
C PRO A 380 8.88 10.61 -2.68
N GLY A 381 8.77 11.90 -2.38
CA GLY A 381 9.03 12.98 -3.33
C GLY A 381 7.91 13.20 -4.36
N GLY A 382 6.80 12.46 -4.31
CA GLY A 382 5.72 12.49 -5.29
C GLY A 382 5.87 11.45 -6.41
N CYS A 383 5.29 11.71 -7.57
CA CYS A 383 5.30 10.78 -8.71
C CYS A 383 6.70 10.50 -9.27
N ILE A 384 7.68 11.40 -9.05
CA ILE A 384 9.10 11.20 -9.43
C ILE A 384 9.72 10.00 -8.69
N GLY A 385 9.19 9.59 -7.55
CA GLY A 385 9.57 8.40 -6.79
C GLY A 385 8.59 7.22 -6.96
N GLY A 386 7.77 7.24 -7.98
CA GLY A 386 6.72 6.24 -8.25
C GLY A 386 7.22 4.81 -8.38
N GLY A 387 6.33 3.84 -8.11
CA GLY A 387 6.64 2.41 -8.10
C GLY A 387 7.12 1.82 -9.43
N GLY A 388 6.88 2.49 -10.55
CA GLY A 388 7.30 2.11 -11.91
C GLY A 388 8.48 2.92 -12.47
N GLN A 389 9.13 3.77 -11.65
CA GLN A 389 10.29 4.55 -12.07
C GLN A 389 11.58 3.69 -12.12
N PRO A 390 12.57 4.08 -12.92
CA PRO A 390 13.89 3.48 -12.92
C PRO A 390 14.48 3.40 -11.51
N LYS A 391 15.18 2.30 -11.22
CA LYS A 391 15.83 2.07 -9.93
C LYS A 391 17.28 1.69 -10.13
N ASP A 392 18.15 2.37 -9.42
CA ASP A 392 19.54 1.98 -9.23
C ASP A 392 19.78 1.85 -7.72
N LEU A 393 20.03 0.61 -7.28
CA LEU A 393 20.25 0.32 -5.87
C LEU A 393 21.65 0.71 -5.38
N MET A 394 22.53 1.11 -6.28
CA MET A 394 23.88 1.58 -5.97
C MET A 394 23.94 3.10 -5.79
N LYS A 395 22.94 3.83 -6.30
CA LYS A 395 22.82 5.29 -6.14
C LYS A 395 22.00 5.64 -4.90
N ASP A 396 22.26 6.81 -4.33
CA ASP A 396 21.43 7.38 -3.27
C ASP A 396 20.04 7.71 -3.85
N LYS A 397 19.00 7.07 -3.29
CA LYS A 397 17.62 7.20 -3.78
C LYS A 397 17.06 8.60 -3.55
N ASP A 398 17.43 9.25 -2.47
CA ASP A 398 16.90 10.55 -2.13
C ASP A 398 17.57 11.63 -2.98
N GLU A 399 18.86 11.49 -3.26
CA GLU A 399 19.55 12.38 -4.19
C GLU A 399 19.01 12.24 -5.62
N THR A 400 18.78 11.01 -6.09
CA THR A 400 18.12 10.74 -7.37
C THR A 400 16.75 11.43 -7.46
N ARG A 401 15.93 11.34 -6.42
CA ARG A 401 14.61 11.98 -6.37
C ARG A 401 14.72 13.51 -6.38
N LYS A 402 15.65 14.08 -5.62
CA LYS A 402 15.91 15.53 -5.59
C LYS A 402 16.31 16.06 -6.96
N GLN A 403 17.15 15.34 -7.70
CA GLN A 403 17.55 15.70 -9.08
C GLN A 403 16.34 15.70 -10.03
N ARG A 404 15.49 14.67 -9.96
CA ARG A 404 14.25 14.63 -10.75
C ARG A 404 13.28 15.76 -10.38
N ILE A 405 13.13 16.08 -9.08
CA ILE A 405 12.33 17.23 -8.59
C ILE A 405 12.86 18.55 -9.16
N ALA A 406 14.17 18.76 -9.07
CA ALA A 406 14.82 20.00 -9.56
C ALA A 406 14.57 20.20 -11.05
N ALA A 407 14.65 19.12 -11.85
CA ALA A 407 14.44 19.18 -13.29
C ALA A 407 13.02 19.64 -13.67
N LEU A 408 11.98 19.13 -12.99
CA LEU A 408 10.59 19.58 -13.24
C LEU A 408 10.38 21.03 -12.81
N TYR A 409 10.92 21.48 -11.67
CA TYR A 409 10.85 22.91 -11.28
C TYR A 409 11.64 23.81 -12.23
N GLN A 410 12.78 23.38 -12.74
CA GLN A 410 13.54 24.10 -13.74
C GLN A 410 12.75 24.26 -15.04
N ARG A 411 12.05 23.20 -15.46
CA ARG A 411 11.18 23.24 -16.64
C ARG A 411 10.04 24.24 -16.45
N ASP A 412 9.29 24.17 -15.33
CA ASP A 412 8.25 25.16 -14.99
C ASP A 412 8.79 26.60 -15.04
N GLY A 413 9.95 26.84 -14.39
CA GLY A 413 10.57 28.18 -14.37
C GLY A 413 10.96 28.71 -15.75
N SER A 414 11.20 27.84 -16.73
CA SER A 414 11.55 28.21 -18.11
C SER A 414 10.33 28.47 -19.01
N MET A 415 9.11 28.09 -18.55
CA MET A 415 7.90 28.22 -19.38
C MET A 415 7.25 29.60 -19.19
N ALA A 416 6.77 30.16 -20.31
CA ALA A 416 5.99 31.40 -20.28
C ALA A 416 4.59 31.19 -19.68
N LEU A 417 4.00 30.01 -19.93
CA LEU A 417 2.70 29.63 -19.42
C LEU A 417 2.89 28.82 -18.12
N ARG A 418 2.53 29.39 -16.97
CA ARG A 418 2.79 28.79 -15.65
C ARG A 418 1.53 28.56 -14.79
N ALA A 419 0.34 28.82 -15.35
CA ALA A 419 -0.93 28.65 -14.66
C ALA A 419 -1.89 27.82 -15.51
N SER A 420 -2.50 26.81 -14.92
CA SER A 420 -3.32 25.81 -15.61
C SER A 420 -4.52 26.40 -16.36
N HIS A 421 -5.25 27.30 -15.74
CA HIS A 421 -6.44 27.97 -16.32
C HIS A 421 -6.11 28.90 -17.50
N LYS A 422 -4.82 29.24 -17.72
CA LYS A 422 -4.34 30.02 -18.87
C LYS A 422 -3.94 29.16 -20.06
N ASN A 423 -3.98 27.84 -19.93
CA ASN A 423 -3.71 26.93 -21.04
C ASN A 423 -4.81 27.12 -22.12
N PRO A 424 -4.46 27.56 -23.35
CA PRO A 424 -5.46 27.85 -24.39
C PRO A 424 -6.22 26.59 -24.83
N GLU A 425 -5.59 25.42 -24.81
CA GLU A 425 -6.28 24.17 -25.12
C GLU A 425 -7.30 23.79 -24.03
N ILE A 426 -7.05 24.12 -22.76
CA ILE A 426 -7.99 23.93 -21.66
C ILE A 426 -9.17 24.91 -21.82
N GLN A 427 -8.91 26.18 -22.13
CA GLN A 427 -9.97 27.18 -22.39
C GLN A 427 -10.86 26.74 -23.55
N GLN A 428 -10.26 26.31 -24.66
CA GLN A 428 -11.01 25.81 -25.81
C GLN A 428 -11.83 24.54 -25.49
N LEU A 429 -11.29 23.64 -24.65
CA LEU A 429 -11.99 22.44 -24.20
C LEU A 429 -13.26 22.79 -23.42
N TYR A 430 -13.18 23.75 -22.50
CA TYR A 430 -14.35 24.21 -21.76
C TYR A 430 -15.34 24.94 -22.67
N GLU A 431 -14.91 25.88 -23.50
CA GLU A 431 -15.77 26.62 -24.41
C GLU A 431 -16.55 25.71 -25.38
N THR A 432 -15.94 24.61 -25.83
CA THR A 432 -16.51 23.81 -26.93
C THR A 432 -17.08 22.47 -26.46
N PHE A 433 -16.81 22.02 -25.21
CA PHE A 433 -17.22 20.72 -24.78
C PHE A 433 -17.75 20.66 -23.32
N TYR A 434 -16.97 21.06 -22.33
CA TYR A 434 -17.38 20.94 -20.91
C TYR A 434 -18.22 22.12 -20.42
N GLY A 435 -18.20 23.27 -21.09
CA GLY A 435 -18.90 24.50 -20.70
C GLY A 435 -18.09 25.33 -19.71
N GLN A 436 -18.13 25.01 -18.44
CA GLN A 436 -17.35 25.65 -17.38
C GLN A 436 -16.93 24.62 -16.33
N PRO A 437 -15.93 24.96 -15.48
CA PRO A 437 -15.57 24.11 -14.35
C PRO A 437 -16.78 23.78 -13.47
N LEU A 438 -16.84 22.55 -12.97
CA LEU A 438 -17.94 22.02 -12.15
C LEU A 438 -19.33 22.05 -12.82
N SER A 439 -19.40 22.17 -14.16
CA SER A 439 -20.65 22.02 -14.89
C SER A 439 -21.16 20.58 -14.83
N GLU A 440 -22.44 20.35 -15.15
CA GLU A 440 -23.02 19.00 -15.18
C GLU A 440 -22.23 18.03 -16.09
N MET A 441 -21.73 18.52 -17.23
CA MET A 441 -20.90 17.72 -18.14
C MET A 441 -19.52 17.44 -17.54
N ALA A 442 -18.89 18.45 -16.94
CA ALA A 442 -17.60 18.30 -16.27
C ALA A 442 -17.72 17.32 -15.07
N GLU A 443 -18.75 17.43 -14.25
CA GLU A 443 -18.98 16.52 -13.12
C GLU A 443 -19.18 15.07 -13.57
N LYS A 444 -19.94 14.82 -14.66
CA LYS A 444 -20.11 13.46 -15.20
C LYS A 444 -18.82 12.85 -15.77
N MET A 445 -17.98 13.66 -16.37
CA MET A 445 -16.81 13.19 -17.11
C MET A 445 -15.55 13.19 -16.26
N LEU A 446 -15.37 14.22 -15.42
CA LEU A 446 -14.11 14.54 -14.77
C LEU A 446 -14.12 14.30 -13.25
N HIS A 447 -15.27 13.97 -12.66
CA HIS A 447 -15.39 13.71 -11.23
C HIS A 447 -15.67 12.23 -10.93
N THR A 448 -15.43 11.84 -9.69
CA THR A 448 -15.55 10.45 -9.20
C THR A 448 -16.09 10.39 -7.78
N THR A 449 -16.34 9.18 -7.30
CA THR A 449 -16.78 8.87 -5.94
C THR A 449 -15.79 7.90 -5.29
N TYR A 450 -15.86 7.78 -3.97
CA TYR A 450 -15.01 6.91 -3.17
C TYR A 450 -15.87 5.99 -2.31
N GLN A 451 -15.32 4.81 -1.98
CA GLN A 451 -16.03 3.80 -1.23
C GLN A 451 -15.27 3.45 0.06
N ASP A 452 -16.01 3.23 1.14
CA ASP A 452 -15.45 2.69 2.38
C ASP A 452 -15.08 1.22 2.19
N HIS A 453 -13.81 0.92 2.33
CA HIS A 453 -13.22 -0.42 2.26
C HIS A 453 -12.55 -0.82 3.58
N SER A 454 -12.89 -0.18 4.69
CA SER A 454 -12.35 -0.51 6.01
C SER A 454 -12.70 -1.93 6.47
N ASP A 455 -13.77 -2.50 5.92
CA ASP A 455 -14.15 -3.89 6.12
C ASP A 455 -13.06 -4.90 5.67
N MET A 456 -12.15 -4.50 4.78
CA MET A 456 -11.02 -5.33 4.41
C MET A 456 -10.02 -5.58 5.56
N LEU A 457 -10.00 -4.74 6.58
CA LEU A 457 -9.11 -4.86 7.74
C LEU A 457 -9.57 -5.94 8.72
N HIS A 458 -10.83 -6.34 8.63
CA HIS A 458 -11.43 -7.31 9.51
C HIS A 458 -12.24 -8.31 8.69
N VAL A 459 -12.11 -9.59 9.01
CA VAL A 459 -13.10 -10.57 8.54
C VAL A 459 -14.44 -10.09 9.12
N LYS A 460 -15.45 -9.87 8.28
CA LYS A 460 -16.81 -9.73 8.80
C LYS A 460 -17.08 -10.97 9.61
N GLU A 461 -17.27 -10.84 10.92
CA GLU A 461 -17.83 -11.92 11.71
C GLU A 461 -19.13 -12.30 11.01
N GLU A 462 -19.12 -13.42 10.29
CA GLU A 462 -20.36 -14.04 9.88
C GLU A 462 -21.07 -14.36 11.18
N LYS A 463 -22.16 -13.65 11.45
CA LYS A 463 -23.00 -13.99 12.59
C LYS A 463 -23.33 -15.48 12.49
N PRO A 464 -23.29 -16.22 13.60
CA PRO A 464 -23.46 -17.66 13.54
C PRO A 464 -24.78 -17.99 12.86
N MET A 465 -24.67 -18.68 11.72
CA MET A 465 -25.83 -19.16 10.99
C MET A 465 -26.49 -20.24 11.83
N LYS A 466 -27.74 -20.00 12.23
CA LYS A 466 -28.55 -20.94 13.02
C LYS A 466 -29.37 -21.80 12.08
N GLN A 467 -29.54 -23.06 12.46
CA GLN A 467 -30.41 -23.99 11.74
C GLN A 467 -31.70 -24.21 12.55
N TRP A 468 -32.82 -23.91 11.96
CA TRP A 468 -34.14 -24.20 12.50
C TRP A 468 -34.79 -25.31 11.70
N LYS A 469 -35.20 -26.39 12.38
CA LYS A 469 -35.85 -27.54 11.76
C LYS A 469 -37.36 -27.47 11.99
N CYS A 470 -38.13 -27.60 10.92
CA CYS A 470 -39.57 -27.74 11.03
C CYS A 470 -39.93 -29.07 11.70
N LYS A 471 -40.61 -29.04 12.82
CA LYS A 471 -41.04 -30.22 13.60
C LYS A 471 -42.03 -31.11 12.85
N VAL A 472 -42.69 -30.60 11.81
CA VAL A 472 -43.72 -31.30 11.06
C VAL A 472 -43.14 -32.04 9.85
N CYS A 473 -42.29 -31.42 9.06
CA CYS A 473 -41.79 -32.00 7.80
C CYS A 473 -40.26 -32.17 7.74
N GLY A 474 -39.53 -31.68 8.75
CA GLY A 474 -38.08 -31.80 8.79
C GLY A 474 -37.31 -30.80 7.93
N TYR A 475 -38.00 -29.85 7.26
CA TYR A 475 -37.34 -28.79 6.49
C TYR A 475 -36.41 -27.98 7.40
N ILE A 476 -35.19 -27.68 6.93
CA ILE A 476 -34.19 -26.89 7.65
C ILE A 476 -34.13 -25.51 7.02
N TYR A 477 -34.34 -24.49 7.82
CA TYR A 477 -34.08 -23.09 7.48
C TYR A 477 -32.73 -22.68 8.08
N GLU A 478 -31.89 -22.03 7.27
CA GLU A 478 -30.59 -21.48 7.72
C GLU A 478 -30.63 -19.96 7.64
N GLY A 479 -30.27 -19.29 8.74
CA GLY A 479 -30.27 -17.83 8.82
C GLY A 479 -29.73 -17.35 10.19
N GLU A 480 -29.50 -16.03 10.34
CA GLU A 480 -29.11 -15.42 11.61
C GLU A 480 -30.22 -15.54 12.68
N SER A 481 -31.46 -15.46 12.22
CA SER A 481 -32.68 -15.65 13.03
C SER A 481 -33.80 -16.21 12.16
N LEU A 482 -34.74 -16.91 12.74
CA LEU A 482 -35.97 -17.30 12.04
C LEU A 482 -36.91 -16.10 12.05
N PRO A 483 -37.34 -15.54 10.89
CA PRO A 483 -38.29 -14.44 10.85
C PRO A 483 -39.64 -14.83 11.48
N ASP A 484 -40.28 -13.93 12.19
CA ASP A 484 -41.55 -14.19 12.87
C ASP A 484 -42.67 -14.54 11.89
N ASP A 485 -42.61 -14.03 10.66
CA ASP A 485 -43.57 -14.27 9.57
C ASP A 485 -43.16 -15.43 8.67
N PHE A 486 -42.10 -16.18 9.01
CA PHE A 486 -41.61 -17.28 8.20
C PHE A 486 -42.64 -18.41 8.12
N THR A 487 -42.87 -18.87 6.91
CA THR A 487 -43.77 -20.00 6.63
C THR A 487 -42.99 -21.11 5.93
N CYS A 488 -43.07 -22.33 6.46
CA CYS A 488 -42.37 -23.47 5.90
C CYS A 488 -42.69 -23.66 4.41
N PRO A 489 -41.72 -23.67 3.49
CA PRO A 489 -42.01 -23.79 2.05
C PRO A 489 -42.60 -25.17 1.67
N LEU A 490 -42.33 -26.21 2.49
CA LEU A 490 -42.81 -27.57 2.22
C LEU A 490 -44.21 -27.82 2.80
N CYS A 491 -44.42 -27.57 4.08
CA CYS A 491 -45.65 -27.97 4.76
C CYS A 491 -46.54 -26.79 5.20
N LYS A 492 -46.15 -25.55 4.84
CA LYS A 492 -46.87 -24.30 5.14
C LYS A 492 -47.13 -24.00 6.62
N GLN A 493 -46.33 -24.63 7.50
CA GLN A 493 -46.42 -24.35 8.94
C GLN A 493 -45.70 -23.01 9.30
N PRO A 494 -46.21 -22.25 10.28
CA PRO A 494 -45.59 -20.99 10.70
C PRO A 494 -44.30 -21.17 11.44
N ALA A 495 -43.56 -20.06 11.69
CA ALA A 495 -42.28 -20.04 12.41
C ALA A 495 -42.34 -20.76 13.78
N SER A 496 -43.46 -20.72 14.47
CA SER A 496 -43.65 -21.41 15.76
C SER A 496 -43.54 -22.96 15.68
N ALA A 497 -43.65 -23.51 14.49
CA ALA A 497 -43.46 -24.95 14.26
C ALA A 497 -41.98 -25.34 14.04
N PHE A 498 -41.05 -24.40 14.19
CA PHE A 498 -39.62 -24.66 14.05
C PHE A 498 -38.92 -24.73 15.41
N GLU A 499 -37.88 -25.53 15.49
CA GLU A 499 -36.99 -25.58 16.64
C GLU A 499 -35.54 -25.34 16.19
N LEU A 500 -34.75 -24.67 17.06
CA LEU A 500 -33.32 -24.48 16.83
C LEU A 500 -32.61 -25.83 17.01
N VAL A 501 -31.89 -26.30 15.99
CA VAL A 501 -31.24 -27.64 15.99
C VAL A 501 -29.73 -27.53 16.10
N ALA A 502 -29.13 -26.45 15.56
CA ALA A 502 -27.72 -26.21 15.63
C ALA A 502 -27.40 -24.72 15.57
N GLU A 503 -26.44 -24.28 16.36
CA GLU A 503 -25.71 -23.03 16.15
C GLU A 503 -24.38 -23.40 15.52
N LYS A 504 -24.11 -22.92 14.30
CA LYS A 504 -22.81 -23.08 13.69
C LYS A 504 -21.86 -22.07 14.37
N PRO A 505 -20.71 -22.50 14.97
CA PRO A 505 -19.79 -21.56 15.58
C PRO A 505 -19.37 -20.48 14.60
N ALA A 506 -19.20 -19.23 15.05
CA ALA A 506 -18.62 -18.15 14.26
C ALA A 506 -17.23 -18.57 13.78
N ALA A 507 -16.90 -18.25 12.53
CA ALA A 507 -15.59 -18.50 11.96
C ALA A 507 -14.55 -17.65 12.74
N GLY A 508 -13.72 -18.32 13.58
CA GLY A 508 -12.70 -17.68 14.42
C GLY A 508 -12.32 -18.50 15.66
N GLY A 509 -13.15 -19.49 16.05
CA GLY A 509 -12.82 -20.44 17.09
C GLY A 509 -12.21 -21.72 16.49
N ASN A 510 -11.52 -22.52 17.32
CA ASN A 510 -11.05 -23.83 16.93
C ASN A 510 -12.21 -24.67 16.34
N LYS A 511 -12.23 -24.77 15.00
CA LYS A 511 -13.30 -25.50 14.25
C LYS A 511 -13.39 -26.98 14.60
N TYR A 512 -12.42 -27.49 15.34
CA TYR A 512 -12.33 -28.87 15.80
C TYR A 512 -12.73 -29.04 17.26
N ALA A 513 -13.12 -27.96 17.96
CA ALA A 513 -13.39 -27.98 19.40
C ALA A 513 -14.33 -29.12 19.81
N GLY A 514 -13.90 -29.93 20.80
CA GLY A 514 -14.62 -31.08 21.35
C GLY A 514 -14.65 -32.33 20.45
N THR A 515 -13.95 -32.32 19.29
CA THR A 515 -13.92 -33.45 18.35
C THR A 515 -12.73 -34.39 18.61
N GLN A 516 -12.81 -35.62 18.05
CA GLN A 516 -11.65 -36.51 18.01
C GLN A 516 -10.53 -35.95 17.12
N THR A 517 -10.85 -35.11 16.13
CA THR A 517 -9.87 -34.44 15.26
C THR A 517 -9.03 -33.45 16.04
N GLU A 518 -9.61 -32.68 16.97
CA GLU A 518 -8.85 -31.82 17.88
C GLU A 518 -7.81 -32.61 18.66
N LYS A 519 -8.22 -33.69 19.32
CA LYS A 519 -7.30 -34.58 20.04
C LYS A 519 -6.20 -35.16 19.16
N ASN A 520 -6.52 -35.47 17.90
CA ASN A 520 -5.53 -35.95 16.95
C ASN A 520 -4.52 -34.85 16.56
N LEU A 521 -4.97 -33.61 16.41
CA LEU A 521 -4.10 -32.44 16.13
C LEU A 521 -3.20 -32.13 17.32
N GLU A 522 -3.73 -32.15 18.54
CA GLU A 522 -2.95 -32.00 19.78
C GLU A 522 -1.89 -33.11 19.90
N ALA A 523 -2.25 -34.36 19.65
CA ALA A 523 -1.33 -35.48 19.67
C ALA A 523 -0.27 -35.39 18.58
N ALA A 524 -0.63 -34.93 17.38
CA ALA A 524 0.30 -34.71 16.30
C ALA A 524 1.27 -33.58 16.62
N PHE A 525 0.80 -32.43 17.13
CA PHE A 525 1.63 -31.32 17.60
C PHE A 525 2.63 -31.77 18.67
N ALA A 526 2.15 -32.52 19.67
CA ALA A 526 2.98 -33.04 20.75
C ALA A 526 4.03 -34.04 20.22
N GLY A 527 3.65 -34.94 19.30
CA GLY A 527 4.54 -35.93 18.71
C GLY A 527 5.69 -35.30 17.92
N GLU A 528 5.36 -34.37 17.03
CA GLU A 528 6.36 -33.65 16.20
C GLU A 528 7.29 -32.76 17.06
N SER A 529 6.73 -32.09 18.09
CA SER A 529 7.52 -31.28 19.03
C SER A 529 8.52 -32.13 19.80
N GLN A 530 8.13 -33.35 20.26
CA GLN A 530 9.02 -34.30 20.90
C GLN A 530 10.09 -34.84 19.94
N ALA A 531 9.71 -35.21 18.71
CA ALA A 531 10.60 -35.71 17.68
C ALA A 531 11.70 -34.66 17.37
N ARG A 532 11.30 -33.41 17.16
CA ARG A 532 12.20 -32.27 16.94
C ARG A 532 13.28 -32.20 18.05
N ASN A 533 12.87 -32.25 19.32
CA ASN A 533 13.81 -32.16 20.43
C ASN A 533 14.72 -33.41 20.50
N LYS A 534 14.19 -34.62 20.33
CA LYS A 534 14.94 -35.86 20.33
C LYS A 534 16.03 -35.86 19.24
N TYR A 535 15.68 -35.43 18.02
CA TYR A 535 16.65 -35.39 16.91
C TYR A 535 17.76 -34.35 17.12
N THR A 536 17.46 -33.24 17.78
CA THR A 536 18.48 -32.28 18.18
C THR A 536 19.47 -32.91 19.19
N TYR A 537 18.98 -33.70 20.16
CA TYR A 537 19.84 -34.42 21.10
C TYR A 537 20.64 -35.55 20.43
N PHE A 538 20.04 -36.28 19.53
CA PHE A 538 20.71 -37.34 18.77
C PHE A 538 21.81 -36.78 17.85
N SER A 539 21.60 -35.61 17.28
CA SER A 539 22.62 -34.88 16.51
C SER A 539 23.87 -34.57 17.38
N ALA A 540 23.64 -34.07 18.58
CA ALA A 540 24.77 -33.78 19.50
C ALA A 540 25.57 -35.04 19.86
N VAL A 541 24.92 -36.19 20.03
CA VAL A 541 25.60 -37.47 20.26
C VAL A 541 26.40 -37.88 19.02
N ALA A 542 25.78 -37.88 17.84
CA ALA A 542 26.45 -38.24 16.59
C ALA A 542 27.68 -37.36 16.31
N GLN A 543 27.57 -36.06 16.62
CA GLN A 543 28.69 -35.13 16.49
C GLN A 543 29.81 -35.48 17.47
N SER A 544 29.49 -35.82 18.74
CA SER A 544 30.50 -36.21 19.75
C SER A 544 31.23 -37.52 19.38
N GLU A 545 30.57 -38.39 18.61
CA GLU A 545 31.12 -39.64 18.11
C GLU A 545 31.87 -39.49 16.75
N GLY A 546 31.90 -38.26 16.18
CA GLY A 546 32.57 -37.94 14.92
C GLY A 546 31.78 -38.24 13.66
N TYR A 547 30.45 -38.45 13.75
CA TYR A 547 29.56 -38.74 12.61
C TYR A 547 28.90 -37.45 12.10
N GLU A 548 29.67 -36.50 11.57
CA GLU A 548 29.20 -35.16 11.15
C GLU A 548 28.04 -35.23 10.14
N GLN A 549 28.08 -36.15 9.18
CA GLN A 549 26.99 -36.31 8.20
C GLN A 549 25.69 -36.75 8.87
N ILE A 550 25.76 -37.70 9.82
CA ILE A 550 24.58 -38.19 10.56
C ILE A 550 24.04 -37.09 11.46
N ALA A 551 24.91 -36.34 12.12
CA ALA A 551 24.53 -35.19 12.92
C ALA A 551 23.78 -34.13 12.10
N ALA A 552 24.27 -33.80 10.91
CA ALA A 552 23.61 -32.86 9.99
C ALA A 552 22.22 -33.35 9.53
N LEU A 553 22.08 -34.66 9.25
CA LEU A 553 20.79 -35.25 8.86
C LEU A 553 19.78 -35.20 10.01
N PHE A 554 20.20 -35.46 11.26
CA PHE A 554 19.34 -35.30 12.44
C PHE A 554 18.86 -33.85 12.60
N LEU A 555 19.75 -32.85 12.44
CA LEU A 555 19.36 -31.44 12.52
C LEU A 555 18.40 -31.05 11.40
N GLN A 556 18.65 -31.49 10.18
CA GLN A 556 17.73 -31.26 9.06
C GLN A 556 16.35 -31.83 9.33
N THR A 557 16.29 -33.08 9.84
CA THR A 557 15.01 -33.72 10.19
C THR A 557 14.35 -32.98 11.34
N ALA A 558 15.09 -32.54 12.37
CA ALA A 558 14.53 -31.74 13.46
C ALA A 558 13.88 -30.43 12.97
N GLU A 559 14.43 -29.75 11.95
CA GLU A 559 13.80 -28.57 11.34
C GLU A 559 12.55 -28.93 10.52
N ASN A 560 12.48 -30.11 9.91
CA ASN A 560 11.27 -30.59 9.25
C ASN A 560 10.16 -30.85 10.27
N GLU A 561 10.46 -31.53 11.40
CA GLU A 561 9.48 -31.80 12.46
C GLU A 561 8.97 -30.51 13.11
N LYS A 562 9.83 -29.50 13.24
CA LYS A 562 9.40 -28.15 13.69
C LYS A 562 8.40 -27.52 12.71
N ALA A 563 8.57 -27.73 11.40
CA ALA A 563 7.62 -27.23 10.40
C ALA A 563 6.28 -27.98 10.47
N HIS A 564 6.31 -29.29 10.68
CA HIS A 564 5.09 -30.11 10.87
C HIS A 564 4.37 -29.71 12.16
N ALA A 565 5.06 -29.62 13.27
CA ALA A 565 4.49 -29.14 14.54
C ALA A 565 3.79 -27.79 14.39
N LYS A 566 4.41 -26.86 13.65
CA LYS A 566 3.83 -25.56 13.39
C LYS A 566 2.51 -25.63 12.61
N LEU A 567 2.40 -26.53 11.61
CA LEU A 567 1.16 -26.75 10.86
C LEU A 567 -0.02 -27.13 11.79
N TRP A 568 0.23 -28.07 12.70
CA TRP A 568 -0.80 -28.55 13.63
C TRP A 568 -1.14 -27.49 14.69
N PHE A 569 -0.15 -26.73 15.13
CA PHE A 569 -0.33 -25.62 16.05
C PHE A 569 -1.13 -24.47 15.43
N GLU A 570 -0.92 -24.15 14.15
CA GLU A 570 -1.71 -23.17 13.41
C GLU A 570 -3.17 -23.64 13.22
N GLU A 571 -3.41 -24.94 12.92
CA GLU A 571 -4.77 -25.50 12.84
C GLU A 571 -5.51 -25.46 14.19
N LEU A 572 -4.80 -25.57 15.31
CA LEU A 572 -5.32 -25.41 16.67
C LEU A 572 -5.46 -23.94 17.10
N HIS A 573 -5.24 -22.99 16.18
CA HIS A 573 -5.24 -21.53 16.44
C HIS A 573 -4.26 -21.09 17.55
N GLY A 574 -3.12 -21.77 17.65
CA GLY A 574 -2.10 -21.51 18.67
C GLY A 574 -1.24 -20.27 18.44
N LEU A 575 -1.30 -19.61 17.26
CA LEU A 575 -0.52 -18.43 16.93
C LEU A 575 -1.42 -17.19 16.85
N GLY A 576 -1.14 -16.20 17.71
CA GLY A 576 -1.79 -14.90 17.74
C GLY A 576 -0.81 -13.75 17.47
N SER A 577 -1.23 -12.53 17.78
CA SER A 577 -0.36 -11.35 17.84
C SER A 577 0.73 -11.49 18.89
N THR A 578 1.75 -10.63 18.88
CA THR A 578 2.82 -10.66 19.89
C THR A 578 2.25 -10.53 21.32
N ALA A 579 1.22 -9.70 21.53
CA ALA A 579 0.60 -9.54 22.83
C ALA A 579 -0.13 -10.82 23.26
N GLU A 580 -0.94 -11.42 22.37
CA GLU A 580 -1.63 -12.69 22.63
C GLU A 580 -0.64 -13.84 22.87
N ASN A 581 0.40 -13.95 22.06
CA ASN A 581 1.44 -14.98 22.25
C ASN A 581 2.20 -14.80 23.56
N LEU A 582 2.45 -13.56 24.02
CA LEU A 582 3.06 -13.29 25.34
C LEU A 582 2.11 -13.65 26.48
N LEU A 583 0.80 -13.42 26.30
CA LEU A 583 -0.21 -13.84 27.27
C LEU A 583 -0.27 -15.37 27.38
N HIS A 584 -0.41 -16.08 26.24
CA HIS A 584 -0.46 -17.54 26.20
C HIS A 584 0.81 -18.17 26.78
N ALA A 585 1.99 -17.61 26.47
CA ALA A 585 3.23 -18.07 27.08
C ALA A 585 3.24 -17.88 28.59
N ALA A 586 2.80 -16.71 29.09
CA ALA A 586 2.72 -16.45 30.52
C ALA A 586 1.73 -17.37 31.24
N GLU A 587 0.59 -17.69 30.60
CA GLU A 587 -0.41 -18.62 31.14
C GLU A 587 0.11 -20.08 31.15
N GLY A 588 0.82 -20.49 30.11
CA GLY A 588 1.46 -21.79 30.04
C GLY A 588 2.49 -21.98 31.15
N GLU A 589 3.42 -21.03 31.27
CA GLU A 589 4.44 -21.05 32.33
C GLU A 589 3.82 -21.02 33.74
N ASN A 590 2.72 -20.23 33.90
CA ASN A 590 1.97 -20.23 35.18
C ASN A 590 1.45 -21.63 35.54
N TYR A 591 0.78 -22.30 34.60
CA TYR A 591 0.29 -23.67 34.82
C TYR A 591 1.43 -24.64 35.12
N GLU A 592 2.56 -24.51 34.44
CA GLU A 592 3.71 -25.39 34.63
C GLU A 592 4.27 -25.30 36.06
N TRP A 593 4.44 -24.09 36.61
CA TRP A 593 5.02 -23.98 37.96
C TRP A 593 4.00 -24.10 39.12
N THR A 594 2.70 -23.76 38.91
CA THR A 594 1.68 -23.85 39.97
C THR A 594 1.12 -25.25 40.12
N ASP A 595 0.88 -25.93 39.00
CA ASP A 595 0.10 -27.18 39.00
C ASP A 595 0.93 -28.38 38.54
N MET A 596 1.54 -28.31 37.36
CA MET A 596 2.19 -29.43 36.68
C MET A 596 3.42 -29.94 37.47
N TYR A 597 4.42 -29.10 37.65
CA TYR A 597 5.65 -29.50 38.36
C TYR A 597 5.48 -29.72 39.84
N ASP A 598 4.57 -28.99 40.49
CA ASP A 598 4.24 -29.25 41.91
C ASP A 598 3.58 -30.63 42.09
N GLY A 599 2.65 -30.98 41.18
CA GLY A 599 2.04 -32.31 41.16
C GLY A 599 3.07 -33.43 40.89
N PHE A 600 3.97 -33.22 39.90
CA PHE A 600 5.02 -34.17 39.57
C PHE A 600 6.01 -34.36 40.74
N ALA A 601 6.36 -33.29 41.44
CA ALA A 601 7.27 -33.39 42.59
C ALA A 601 6.66 -34.19 43.73
N LYS A 602 5.37 -33.99 44.05
CA LYS A 602 4.66 -34.76 45.06
C LYS A 602 4.60 -36.23 44.71
N THR A 603 4.22 -36.57 43.46
CA THR A 603 4.18 -37.96 43.00
C THR A 603 5.56 -38.61 43.07
N ALA A 604 6.63 -37.91 42.67
CA ALA A 604 7.98 -38.44 42.70
C ALA A 604 8.45 -38.70 44.17
N GLU A 605 8.03 -37.87 45.15
CA GLU A 605 8.30 -38.12 46.54
C GLU A 605 7.56 -39.38 47.06
N GLU A 606 6.25 -39.50 46.74
CA GLU A 606 5.42 -40.66 47.10
C GLU A 606 5.97 -41.98 46.52
N GLU A 607 6.51 -41.93 45.31
CA GLU A 607 7.09 -43.09 44.63
C GLU A 607 8.56 -43.38 45.04
N GLY A 608 9.15 -42.57 45.91
CA GLY A 608 10.51 -42.79 46.43
C GLY A 608 11.62 -42.22 45.56
N PHE A 609 11.36 -41.17 44.74
CA PHE A 609 12.33 -40.47 43.91
C PHE A 609 12.61 -39.02 44.37
N PRO A 610 13.09 -38.78 45.60
CA PRO A 610 13.23 -37.44 46.17
C PRO A 610 14.19 -36.52 45.40
N GLU A 611 15.20 -37.08 44.76
CA GLU A 611 16.13 -36.29 43.92
C GLU A 611 15.44 -35.76 42.66
N LEU A 612 14.55 -36.52 42.09
CA LEU A 612 13.74 -36.09 40.93
C LEU A 612 12.70 -35.06 41.35
N ALA A 613 12.07 -35.23 42.50
CA ALA A 613 11.16 -34.25 43.10
C ALA A 613 11.85 -32.89 43.29
N ALA A 614 13.09 -32.91 43.81
CA ALA A 614 13.88 -31.68 43.95
C ALA A 614 14.16 -31.00 42.59
N LYS A 615 14.47 -31.79 41.54
CA LYS A 615 14.65 -31.25 40.15
C LYS A 615 13.38 -30.62 39.61
N PHE A 616 12.22 -31.25 39.78
CA PHE A 616 10.92 -30.69 39.38
C PHE A 616 10.67 -29.32 40.04
N ARG A 617 10.96 -29.18 41.32
CA ARG A 617 10.80 -27.90 42.03
C ARG A 617 11.80 -26.83 41.58
N LEU A 618 13.02 -27.22 41.21
CA LEU A 618 14.01 -26.28 40.66
C LEU A 618 13.55 -25.77 39.27
N VAL A 619 13.03 -26.65 38.42
CA VAL A 619 12.49 -26.24 37.12
C VAL A 619 11.26 -25.34 37.34
N ALA A 620 10.31 -25.70 38.21
CA ALA A 620 9.15 -24.84 38.56
C ALA A 620 9.59 -23.42 38.93
N ALA A 621 10.66 -23.26 39.70
CA ALA A 621 11.19 -21.95 40.05
C ALA A 621 11.76 -21.16 38.86
N ILE A 622 12.18 -21.83 37.81
CA ILE A 622 12.63 -21.21 36.57
C ILE A 622 11.41 -20.77 35.73
N GLU A 623 10.38 -21.64 35.61
CA GLU A 623 9.18 -21.33 34.82
C GLU A 623 8.39 -20.15 35.43
N LYS A 624 8.39 -20.02 36.77
CA LYS A 624 7.89 -18.81 37.41
C LYS A 624 8.56 -17.53 36.94
N ARG A 625 9.90 -17.56 36.72
CA ARG A 625 10.64 -16.39 36.18
C ARG A 625 10.35 -16.14 34.72
N HIS A 626 10.07 -17.19 33.94
CA HIS A 626 9.62 -17.06 32.55
C HIS A 626 8.27 -16.37 32.51
N GLU A 627 7.29 -16.78 33.34
CA GLU A 627 6.00 -16.10 33.48
C GLU A 627 6.18 -14.62 33.81
N GLU A 628 6.93 -14.29 34.87
CA GLU A 628 7.19 -12.90 35.28
C GLU A 628 7.78 -12.06 34.13
N ARG A 629 8.69 -12.66 33.34
CA ARG A 629 9.30 -12.03 32.16
C ARG A 629 8.27 -11.77 31.07
N TYR A 630 7.48 -12.77 30.70
CA TYR A 630 6.47 -12.64 29.66
C TYR A 630 5.38 -11.62 30.02
N ARG A 631 4.93 -11.59 31.28
CA ARG A 631 3.99 -10.58 31.77
C ARG A 631 4.60 -9.16 31.75
N ALA A 632 5.88 -9.02 32.05
CA ALA A 632 6.57 -7.72 31.95
C ALA A 632 6.69 -7.26 30.51
N LEU A 633 7.00 -8.17 29.57
CA LEU A 633 7.07 -7.87 28.14
C LEU A 633 5.69 -7.53 27.58
N LEU A 634 4.65 -8.25 27.98
CA LEU A 634 3.26 -7.96 27.63
C LEU A 634 2.88 -6.54 28.04
N ARG A 635 3.11 -6.17 29.29
CA ARG A 635 2.88 -4.78 29.76
C ARG A 635 3.64 -3.75 28.94
N ASN A 636 4.90 -4.02 28.56
CA ASN A 636 5.65 -3.10 27.69
C ASN A 636 5.01 -2.95 26.29
N VAL A 637 4.46 -4.02 25.74
CA VAL A 637 3.76 -3.97 24.44
C VAL A 637 2.46 -3.18 24.57
N GLU A 638 1.62 -3.50 25.56
CA GLU A 638 0.33 -2.85 25.80
C GLU A 638 0.45 -1.36 26.11
N THR A 639 1.50 -0.96 26.82
CA THR A 639 1.74 0.45 27.20
C THR A 639 2.69 1.19 26.24
N ALA A 640 3.02 0.60 25.09
CA ALA A 640 3.98 1.15 24.12
C ALA A 640 5.37 1.48 24.70
N GLN A 641 5.78 0.76 25.75
CA GLN A 641 7.05 0.98 26.45
C GLN A 641 8.19 0.07 26.01
N VAL A 642 8.06 -0.64 24.90
CA VAL A 642 9.15 -1.49 24.37
C VAL A 642 10.38 -0.64 24.03
N PHE A 643 10.16 0.47 23.32
CA PHE A 643 11.19 1.38 22.84
C PHE A 643 11.20 2.75 23.52
N ALA A 644 10.44 2.91 24.59
CA ALA A 644 10.38 4.10 25.41
C ALA A 644 10.24 3.72 26.90
N LYS A 645 10.81 4.53 27.80
CA LYS A 645 10.72 4.33 29.24
C LYS A 645 10.43 5.66 29.94
N SER A 646 9.88 5.61 31.12
CA SER A 646 9.66 6.80 31.97
C SER A 646 10.98 7.41 32.49
N GLU A 647 12.07 6.65 32.45
CA GLU A 647 13.39 7.06 32.89
C GLU A 647 14.39 7.01 31.75
N VAL A 648 15.47 7.78 31.88
CA VAL A 648 16.61 7.73 30.97
C VAL A 648 17.25 6.34 31.03
N LYS A 649 17.39 5.70 29.86
CA LYS A 649 18.03 4.41 29.68
C LYS A 649 19.16 4.53 28.66
N VAL A 650 20.06 3.57 28.70
CA VAL A 650 21.08 3.36 27.68
C VAL A 650 20.48 2.38 26.66
N TRP A 651 20.37 2.80 25.41
CA TRP A 651 19.85 2.00 24.31
C TRP A 651 21.00 1.56 23.40
N GLU A 652 21.05 0.31 23.06
CA GLU A 652 22.03 -0.27 22.16
C GLU A 652 21.37 -0.80 20.88
N CYS A 653 21.97 -0.49 19.74
CA CYS A 653 21.56 -1.04 18.47
C CYS A 653 22.12 -2.45 18.29
N ARG A 654 21.28 -3.47 18.28
CA ARG A 654 21.67 -4.89 18.11
C ARG A 654 22.37 -5.19 16.79
N ASN A 655 22.27 -4.31 15.79
CA ASN A 655 22.93 -4.52 14.50
C ASN A 655 24.38 -4.04 14.50
N CYS A 656 24.68 -2.89 15.13
CA CYS A 656 26.02 -2.27 15.02
C CYS A 656 26.64 -1.87 16.35
N GLY A 657 25.99 -2.08 17.49
CA GLY A 657 26.49 -1.70 18.81
C GLY A 657 26.43 -0.20 19.12
N HIS A 658 25.76 0.63 18.29
CA HIS A 658 25.65 2.05 18.56
C HIS A 658 24.84 2.32 19.83
N ILE A 659 25.40 3.15 20.72
CA ILE A 659 24.82 3.48 22.03
C ILE A 659 24.15 4.87 21.97
N VAL A 660 22.94 4.96 22.51
CA VAL A 660 22.19 6.22 22.71
C VAL A 660 21.65 6.29 24.14
N VAL A 661 21.74 7.44 24.76
CA VAL A 661 21.21 7.69 26.12
C VAL A 661 19.97 8.58 26.02
N GLY A 662 18.83 8.10 26.53
CA GLY A 662 17.58 8.84 26.46
C GLY A 662 16.40 8.07 27.04
N THR A 663 15.23 8.69 27.11
CA THR A 663 14.00 8.05 27.54
C THR A 663 13.39 7.14 26.46
N ALA A 664 13.84 7.29 25.21
CA ALA A 664 13.38 6.47 24.08
C ALA A 664 14.54 6.12 23.15
N ALA A 665 14.42 4.96 22.50
CA ALA A 665 15.28 4.60 21.38
C ALA A 665 15.04 5.54 20.20
N PRO A 666 16.06 5.94 19.42
CA PRO A 666 15.88 6.74 18.23
C PRO A 666 15.11 5.97 17.16
N GLU A 667 14.32 6.66 16.35
CA GLU A 667 13.52 6.04 15.28
C GLU A 667 14.39 5.28 14.27
N VAL A 668 15.61 5.78 14.06
CA VAL A 668 16.61 5.19 13.16
C VAL A 668 17.98 5.27 13.83
N CYS A 669 18.75 4.21 13.77
CA CYS A 669 20.12 4.19 14.24
C CYS A 669 20.99 5.15 13.40
N PRO A 670 21.64 6.16 14.01
CA PRO A 670 22.41 7.14 13.25
C PRO A 670 23.67 6.57 12.59
N THR A 671 24.12 5.37 13.02
CA THR A 671 25.33 4.72 12.49
C THR A 671 25.03 3.76 11.35
N CYS A 672 24.02 2.89 11.51
CA CYS A 672 23.75 1.82 10.52
C CYS A 672 22.38 1.95 9.84
N LEU A 673 21.63 2.99 10.14
CA LEU A 673 20.33 3.33 9.57
C LEU A 673 19.23 2.26 9.78
N TYR A 674 19.43 1.33 10.70
CA TYR A 674 18.39 0.37 11.10
C TYR A 674 17.34 1.05 11.98
N SER A 675 16.10 0.61 11.87
CA SER A 675 14.97 1.16 12.61
C SER A 675 15.09 0.94 14.12
N LYS A 676 14.31 1.66 14.92
CA LYS A 676 14.25 1.52 16.37
C LYS A 676 13.96 0.10 16.85
N SER A 677 13.39 -0.77 16.02
CA SER A 677 13.14 -2.19 16.34
C SER A 677 14.43 -2.98 16.62
N PHE A 678 15.58 -2.44 16.23
CA PHE A 678 16.89 -3.01 16.52
C PHE A 678 17.51 -2.49 17.82
N PHE A 679 16.87 -1.59 18.53
CA PHE A 679 17.36 -1.13 19.81
C PHE A 679 16.83 -1.97 20.97
N GLU A 680 17.70 -2.22 21.93
CA GLU A 680 17.38 -2.80 23.22
C GLU A 680 17.98 -1.97 24.35
N ILE A 681 17.56 -2.20 25.58
CA ILE A 681 18.22 -1.58 26.74
C ILE A 681 19.57 -2.28 26.92
N HIS A 682 20.62 -1.49 26.85
CA HIS A 682 21.98 -1.98 27.11
C HIS A 682 22.12 -2.53 28.52
N THR A 683 22.73 -3.69 28.67
CA THR A 683 23.00 -4.32 29.95
C THR A 683 24.45 -4.72 30.03
N ASP A 684 25.16 -4.21 31.04
CA ASP A 684 26.51 -4.67 31.36
C ASP A 684 26.41 -6.04 32.04
N ASN A 685 26.80 -7.10 31.35
CA ASN A 685 26.77 -8.47 31.84
C ASN A 685 28.11 -9.20 31.72
N TYR A 686 29.20 -8.45 31.68
CA TYR A 686 30.59 -8.93 31.62
C TYR A 686 31.40 -8.47 32.83
#